data_2269a8e6a713e4ac223fbdb0aef0cb16
#
_entry.id   2269a8e6a713e4ac223fbdb0aef0cb16
#
_cell.length_a   1.000
_cell.length_b   1.000
_cell.length_c   1.000
_cell.angle_alpha   90.00
_cell.angle_beta   90.00
_cell.angle_gamma   90.00
#
_symmetry.space_group_name_H-M   'P 1'
#
loop_
_entity.id
_entity.type
_entity.pdbx_description
1 polymer ?
#
loop_
_entity_poly.entity_id
_entity_poly.type
_entity_poly.pdbx_seq_one_letter_code
_entity_poly.pdbx_strand_id
1 'polypeptide(L)'
;SQEDSNEVLKSPLAAEIKEPGRAYLQVGNNEIFELFQSAYSGASEKTDDSNVKEFTIYSLTESGKRIPVYSQKKKKSGEGSATQLDAIVKYVSDYCSTINLPKLPDICLPSLGDCIDFCTTDRKVADPGSYKVEIGIYDDPENQYQGVHTVDLGSNNLMIIGSSQSGKTNVLQNIIRGLSTKYTPDEANIYIIDFASMVLKNFDKLNHVGGVVCPSEDEKLKNLFKLLNTEIESRKEKLMSVGVSSFAAYKEAGEKDLPLIVLLIDNLTALKELYFQDDDELLNLCREGLTVGISIVIANSQTAGIGYKYLSNFSARMALYCNDSNEYSSLFDHCSERIDSIPGRSIVEIDKGHYECQSYLAFKGEKEIDRVQDIKKYISETNAANKHMMAKRIPLIPASLTKGFMVEQFSNYMEDKFSIVTGLDYATVTPYVLDFASAGLLAIAGREGAGRHNWLKYSVDMLSTMYPGMSKVYVVDSIGKKLASLKESDNITAYSMIADDAIKYIKEIEMQLKDRYDALVAGNEDVLNDAELLMLAIDNQDALLAICNNSDALAAYKNIIGRYKNMKVCITVFVENANIPYSAPEIMKNIRDQRNFMYFDDMSNMKIFDVPLAMSRNFKKPIELGDGYYIKDNECVKLKTSICSHKGDLS
;
A
#
# COMPACT_ATOMS: atom_id res chain seq x y z
N SER A 1 23.60 -34.94 50.79
CA SER A 1 23.01 -35.71 51.92
C SER A 1 23.36 -37.19 51.78
N GLN A 2 23.01 -37.98 52.80
CA GLN A 2 23.19 -39.43 52.74
C GLN A 2 22.28 -40.07 51.70
N GLU A 3 21.13 -39.46 51.45
CA GLU A 3 20.17 -39.87 50.40
C GLU A 3 20.76 -39.66 49.03
N ASP A 4 21.32 -38.47 48.74
CA ASP A 4 21.95 -38.16 47.43
C ASP A 4 23.14 -39.10 47.17
N SER A 5 23.95 -39.37 48.23
CA SER A 5 25.09 -40.33 48.09
C SER A 5 24.62 -41.74 47.77
N ASN A 6 23.52 -42.19 48.36
CA ASN A 6 22.93 -43.50 48.07
C ASN A 6 22.30 -43.56 46.71
N GLU A 7 21.72 -42.45 46.27
CA GLU A 7 21.09 -42.36 44.95
C GLU A 7 22.16 -42.51 43.81
N VAL A 8 23.22 -41.73 43.93
CA VAL A 8 24.29 -41.68 42.91
C VAL A 8 25.26 -42.85 42.98
N LEU A 9 25.81 -43.10 44.17
CA LEU A 9 26.88 -44.09 44.35
C LEU A 9 26.41 -45.46 44.87
N LYS A 10 25.13 -45.59 45.20
CA LYS A 10 24.54 -46.74 45.92
C LYS A 10 25.29 -47.02 47.24
N SER A 11 25.92 -45.98 47.85
CA SER A 11 26.71 -46.04 49.04
C SER A 11 26.60 -44.72 49.86
N PRO A 12 26.57 -44.71 51.19
CA PRO A 12 26.51 -43.52 51.99
C PRO A 12 27.83 -42.72 52.08
N LEU A 13 28.91 -43.25 51.56
CA LEU A 13 30.28 -42.76 51.80
C LEU A 13 30.57 -41.33 51.33
N ALA A 14 29.90 -40.86 50.27
CA ALA A 14 30.08 -39.49 49.84
C ALA A 14 29.49 -38.46 50.81
N ALA A 15 28.53 -38.85 51.65
CA ALA A 15 27.97 -37.98 52.70
C ALA A 15 28.95 -37.71 53.85
N GLU A 16 30.02 -38.55 53.98
CA GLU A 16 31.06 -38.40 55.02
C GLU A 16 32.19 -37.46 54.60
N ILE A 17 32.23 -37.06 53.34
CA ILE A 17 33.26 -36.13 52.82
C ILE A 17 33.07 -34.74 53.45
N LYS A 18 34.13 -34.24 54.13
CA LYS A 18 34.15 -32.89 54.74
C LYS A 18 35.18 -31.97 54.09
N GLU A 19 36.18 -32.54 53.44
CA GLU A 19 37.29 -31.82 52.84
C GLU A 19 36.88 -31.31 51.43
N PRO A 20 37.14 -30.04 51.12
CA PRO A 20 36.92 -29.51 49.79
C PRO A 20 37.77 -30.27 48.74
N GLY A 21 37.17 -30.58 47.60
CA GLY A 21 37.84 -31.29 46.52
C GLY A 21 37.99 -32.80 46.68
N ARG A 22 37.54 -33.36 47.80
CA ARG A 22 37.43 -34.82 47.96
C ARG A 22 36.22 -35.32 47.17
N ALA A 23 36.37 -36.42 46.46
CA ALA A 23 35.27 -37.03 45.74
C ALA A 23 35.49 -38.55 45.60
N TYR A 24 34.40 -39.27 45.40
CA TYR A 24 34.40 -40.64 44.93
C TYR A 24 34.22 -40.69 43.43
N LEU A 25 35.05 -41.45 42.73
CA LEU A 25 34.91 -41.82 41.33
C LEU A 25 34.33 -43.23 41.25
N GLN A 26 33.18 -43.37 40.60
CA GLN A 26 32.60 -44.67 40.27
C GLN A 26 32.47 -44.82 38.76
N VAL A 27 32.99 -45.92 38.21
CA VAL A 27 32.86 -46.25 36.79
C VAL A 27 32.30 -47.66 36.71
N GLY A 28 31.31 -47.86 35.86
CA GLY A 28 30.60 -49.12 35.72
C GLY A 28 29.90 -49.58 36.99
N ASN A 29 29.63 -50.89 37.12
CA ASN A 29 29.09 -51.49 38.33
C ASN A 29 30.19 -51.76 39.35
N ASN A 30 30.83 -50.71 39.89
CA ASN A 30 31.96 -50.77 40.85
C ASN A 30 33.25 -51.38 40.24
N GLU A 31 33.44 -51.31 38.95
CA GLU A 31 34.74 -51.71 38.32
C GLU A 31 35.86 -50.78 38.80
N ILE A 32 35.53 -49.50 38.97
CA ILE A 32 36.38 -48.50 39.67
C ILE A 32 35.53 -47.83 40.72
N PHE A 33 35.97 -47.90 41.98
CA PHE A 33 35.34 -47.14 43.07
C PHE A 33 36.46 -46.64 43.99
N GLU A 34 36.88 -45.40 43.76
CA GLU A 34 38.04 -44.80 44.42
C GLU A 34 37.74 -43.45 45.02
N LEU A 35 38.30 -43.20 46.20
CA LEU A 35 38.34 -41.88 46.82
C LEU A 35 39.57 -41.12 46.31
N PHE A 36 39.35 -39.95 45.74
CA PHE A 36 40.46 -39.13 45.23
C PHE A 36 40.37 -37.69 45.74
N GLN A 37 41.45 -36.97 45.64
CA GLN A 37 41.50 -35.53 45.87
C GLN A 37 41.70 -34.82 44.55
N SER A 38 40.78 -33.92 44.21
CA SER A 38 40.93 -33.09 43.03
C SER A 38 42.04 -32.07 43.19
N ALA A 39 42.75 -31.76 42.13
CA ALA A 39 43.70 -30.67 42.15
C ALA A 39 43.01 -29.31 42.34
N TYR A 40 43.69 -28.41 42.98
CA TYR A 40 43.19 -27.05 43.19
C TYR A 40 43.54 -26.19 41.99
N SER A 41 42.52 -25.75 41.26
CA SER A 41 42.69 -24.93 40.04
C SER A 41 42.79 -23.42 40.32
N GLY A 42 42.50 -22.97 41.56
CA GLY A 42 42.53 -21.56 41.95
C GLY A 42 43.91 -21.04 42.42
N ALA A 43 45.01 -21.77 42.16
CA ALA A 43 46.37 -21.32 42.47
C ALA A 43 46.70 -20.03 41.68
N SER A 44 47.30 -19.05 42.35
CA SER A 44 47.71 -17.79 41.73
C SER A 44 48.83 -18.02 40.68
N GLU A 45 48.78 -17.28 39.57
CA GLU A 45 49.81 -17.29 38.53
C GLU A 45 51.21 -16.92 39.05
N LYS A 46 51.28 -16.00 40.05
CA LYS A 46 52.55 -15.53 40.60
C LYS A 46 52.93 -16.31 41.83
N THR A 47 53.88 -17.21 41.68
CA THR A 47 54.47 -18.01 42.77
C THR A 47 55.68 -17.37 43.44
N ASP A 48 56.09 -16.15 43.07
CA ASP A 48 57.34 -15.53 43.52
C ASP A 48 57.34 -15.07 44.98
N ASP A 49 56.19 -15.10 45.69
CA ASP A 49 56.14 -14.76 47.11
C ASP A 49 56.46 -15.92 48.09
N SER A 50 56.83 -17.08 47.57
CA SER A 50 57.15 -18.25 48.44
C SER A 50 58.39 -18.05 49.31
N ASN A 51 59.32 -17.18 48.96
CA ASN A 51 60.56 -16.91 49.63
C ASN A 51 60.52 -15.67 50.54
N VAL A 52 59.41 -14.91 50.53
CA VAL A 52 59.30 -13.75 51.41
C VAL A 52 58.99 -14.22 52.84
N LYS A 53 60.03 -14.18 53.75
CA LYS A 53 59.82 -14.44 55.17
C LYS A 53 59.12 -13.25 55.76
N GLU A 54 57.99 -13.47 56.42
CA GLU A 54 57.35 -12.43 57.21
C GLU A 54 58.17 -12.16 58.46
N PHE A 55 58.58 -10.93 58.64
CA PHE A 55 59.23 -10.49 59.88
C PHE A 55 58.87 -9.05 60.16
N THR A 56 58.95 -8.72 61.46
CA THR A 56 58.73 -7.36 61.96
C THR A 56 59.93 -6.96 62.83
N ILE A 57 60.52 -5.81 62.53
CA ILE A 57 61.58 -5.21 63.31
C ILE A 57 60.93 -4.24 64.30
N TYR A 58 61.27 -4.40 65.55
CA TYR A 58 60.78 -3.56 66.63
C TYR A 58 61.92 -2.72 67.21
N SER A 59 61.66 -1.45 67.47
CA SER A 59 62.46 -0.62 68.40
C SER A 59 61.96 -0.85 69.81
N LEU A 60 62.90 -0.91 70.77
CA LEU A 60 62.61 -1.01 72.21
C LEU A 60 62.74 0.38 72.83
N THR A 61 61.75 0.82 73.57
CA THR A 61 61.80 2.03 74.37
C THR A 61 62.54 1.73 75.66
N GLU A 62 63.01 2.75 76.37
CA GLU A 62 63.64 2.60 77.69
C GLU A 62 62.73 1.91 78.70
N SER A 63 61.44 1.95 78.52
CA SER A 63 60.46 1.23 79.36
C SER A 63 60.21 -0.24 78.87
N GLY A 64 60.98 -0.75 77.91
CA GLY A 64 60.84 -2.12 77.35
C GLY A 64 59.66 -2.36 76.38
N LYS A 65 58.94 -1.31 75.97
CA LYS A 65 57.80 -1.43 75.04
C LYS A 65 58.32 -1.62 73.60
N ARG A 66 57.80 -2.58 72.91
CA ARG A 66 58.10 -2.84 71.50
C ARG A 66 57.24 -1.95 70.54
N ILE A 67 57.92 -1.14 69.75
CA ILE A 67 57.28 -0.32 68.71
C ILE A 67 57.71 -0.90 67.36
N PRO A 68 56.77 -1.33 66.51
CA PRO A 68 57.13 -1.86 65.17
C PRO A 68 57.69 -0.72 64.33
N VAL A 69 58.91 -0.89 63.82
CA VAL A 69 59.59 0.07 62.94
C VAL A 69 59.53 -0.35 61.51
N TYR A 70 59.53 -1.64 61.22
CA TYR A 70 59.41 -2.19 59.90
C TYR A 70 58.69 -3.53 60.01
N SER A 71 57.74 -3.76 59.07
CA SER A 71 57.02 -5.02 58.97
C SER A 71 56.95 -5.44 57.47
N GLN A 72 57.59 -6.54 57.17
CA GLN A 72 57.46 -7.21 55.85
C GLN A 72 56.41 -8.28 56.02
N LYS A 73 55.25 -8.03 55.33
CA LYS A 73 54.14 -8.96 55.30
C LYS A 73 54.00 -9.51 53.84
N LYS A 74 53.66 -10.77 53.71
CA LYS A 74 53.25 -11.31 52.43
C LYS A 74 52.03 -10.48 51.92
N LYS A 75 52.12 -9.98 50.74
CA LYS A 75 50.93 -9.39 50.10
C LYS A 75 49.89 -10.53 49.92
N LYS A 76 48.76 -10.42 50.61
CA LYS A 76 47.62 -11.28 50.27
C LYS A 76 47.32 -11.03 48.80
N SER A 77 47.37 -12.09 47.96
CA SER A 77 46.88 -12.04 46.59
C SER A 77 45.44 -11.51 46.66
N GLY A 78 45.21 -10.28 46.15
CA GLY A 78 43.89 -9.68 46.15
C GLY A 78 42.93 -10.50 45.31
N GLU A 79 41.67 -10.52 45.66
CA GLU A 79 40.59 -10.98 44.81
C GLU A 79 40.73 -10.29 43.45
N GLY A 80 41.07 -11.06 42.38
CA GLY A 80 41.28 -10.54 41.04
C GLY A 80 42.64 -10.84 40.38
N SER A 81 43.55 -11.56 41.04
CA SER A 81 44.77 -12.04 40.35
C SER A 81 44.42 -13.23 39.47
N ALA A 82 44.91 -13.22 38.19
CA ALA A 82 44.75 -14.33 37.28
C ALA A 82 45.22 -15.65 37.90
N THR A 83 44.49 -16.72 37.68
CA THR A 83 44.83 -18.05 38.15
C THR A 83 45.86 -18.72 37.22
N GLN A 84 46.58 -19.74 37.70
CA GLN A 84 47.45 -20.55 36.86
C GLN A 84 46.67 -21.19 35.68
N LEU A 85 45.42 -21.54 35.93
CA LEU A 85 44.54 -22.06 34.89
C LEU A 85 44.31 -21.03 33.78
N ASP A 86 43.98 -19.78 34.15
CA ASP A 86 43.78 -18.69 33.16
C ASP A 86 45.05 -18.44 32.34
N ALA A 87 46.22 -18.46 32.99
CA ALA A 87 47.52 -18.30 32.34
C ALA A 87 47.84 -19.45 31.36
N ILE A 88 47.57 -20.69 31.75
CA ILE A 88 47.77 -21.87 30.89
C ILE A 88 46.80 -21.81 29.70
N VAL A 89 45.52 -21.54 29.92
CA VAL A 89 44.50 -21.43 28.84
C VAL A 89 44.90 -20.34 27.87
N LYS A 90 45.31 -19.18 28.37
CA LYS A 90 45.76 -18.07 27.54
C LYS A 90 47.02 -18.48 26.72
N TYR A 91 48.04 -19.08 27.37
CA TYR A 91 49.23 -19.53 26.66
C TYR A 91 48.93 -20.54 25.56
N VAL A 92 48.06 -21.50 25.83
CA VAL A 92 47.62 -22.50 24.82
C VAL A 92 46.88 -21.82 23.67
N SER A 93 45.97 -20.87 23.97
CA SER A 93 45.25 -20.11 22.98
C SER A 93 46.17 -19.29 22.07
N ASP A 94 47.14 -18.59 22.67
CA ASP A 94 48.12 -17.77 21.95
C ASP A 94 49.03 -18.67 21.06
N TYR A 95 49.42 -19.82 21.56
CA TYR A 95 50.20 -20.80 20.81
C TYR A 95 49.41 -21.35 19.64
N CYS A 96 48.16 -21.78 19.85
CA CYS A 96 47.29 -22.24 18.78
C CYS A 96 47.11 -21.18 17.68
N SER A 97 46.96 -19.93 18.06
CA SER A 97 46.86 -18.80 17.12
C SER A 97 48.17 -18.62 16.34
N THR A 98 49.32 -18.78 16.98
CA THR A 98 50.65 -18.67 16.32
C THR A 98 50.86 -19.73 15.22
N ILE A 99 50.38 -20.93 15.46
CA ILE A 99 50.51 -22.06 14.49
C ILE A 99 49.31 -22.15 13.53
N ASN A 100 48.38 -21.14 13.56
CA ASN A 100 47.16 -21.13 12.75
C ASN A 100 46.30 -22.41 12.90
N LEU A 101 46.22 -22.95 14.11
CA LEU A 101 45.35 -24.09 14.37
C LEU A 101 43.87 -23.63 14.30
N PRO A 102 43.01 -24.24 13.49
CA PRO A 102 41.62 -23.88 13.45
C PRO A 102 40.96 -24.14 14.81
N LYS A 103 40.16 -23.18 15.29
CA LYS A 103 39.38 -23.36 16.50
C LYS A 103 38.41 -24.53 16.29
N LEU A 104 38.32 -25.41 17.27
CA LEU A 104 37.28 -26.45 17.26
C LEU A 104 35.90 -25.79 17.30
N PRO A 105 34.89 -26.37 16.62
CA PRO A 105 33.53 -25.86 16.76
C PRO A 105 33.06 -25.92 18.21
N ASP A 106 32.25 -24.95 18.60
CA ASP A 106 31.67 -24.95 19.94
C ASP A 106 30.77 -26.19 20.10
N ILE A 107 30.75 -26.80 21.27
CA ILE A 107 29.96 -28.01 21.55
C ILE A 107 28.45 -27.67 21.51
N CYS A 108 28.09 -26.47 21.98
CA CYS A 108 26.73 -25.92 21.88
C CYS A 108 26.80 -24.62 21.10
N LEU A 109 25.85 -24.42 20.21
CA LEU A 109 25.71 -23.14 19.53
C LEU A 109 25.32 -22.05 20.56
N PRO A 110 25.79 -20.81 20.37
CA PRO A 110 25.34 -19.70 21.21
C PRO A 110 23.85 -19.45 20.98
N SER A 111 23.17 -18.91 21.99
CA SER A 111 21.78 -18.45 21.82
C SER A 111 21.67 -17.41 20.70
N LEU A 112 20.48 -17.31 20.08
CA LEU A 112 20.22 -16.28 19.10
C LEU A 112 20.49 -14.88 19.67
N GLY A 113 21.20 -14.06 18.91
CA GLY A 113 21.42 -12.66 19.27
C GLY A 113 20.11 -11.87 19.31
N ASP A 114 20.03 -10.87 20.19
CA ASP A 114 18.82 -10.03 20.32
C ASP A 114 18.61 -9.09 19.13
N CYS A 115 19.65 -8.79 18.39
CA CYS A 115 19.62 -7.95 17.19
C CYS A 115 20.57 -8.53 16.15
N ILE A 116 20.03 -8.89 15.00
CA ILE A 116 20.79 -9.42 13.86
C ILE A 116 20.61 -8.47 12.68
N ASP A 117 21.73 -8.00 12.13
CA ASP A 117 21.70 -7.12 10.96
C ASP A 117 21.05 -7.80 9.74
N PHE A 118 20.36 -7.01 8.93
CA PHE A 118 19.79 -7.51 7.69
C PHE A 118 20.86 -8.15 6.80
N CYS A 119 20.61 -9.38 6.43
CA CYS A 119 21.43 -10.15 5.51
C CYS A 119 20.51 -10.79 4.46
N THR A 120 20.95 -10.78 3.22
CA THR A 120 20.30 -11.51 2.14
C THR A 120 21.37 -12.20 1.29
N THR A 121 21.07 -13.38 0.84
CA THR A 121 21.94 -14.11 -0.10
C THR A 121 21.76 -13.56 -1.51
N ASP A 122 22.82 -13.57 -2.30
CA ASP A 122 22.71 -13.27 -3.73
C ASP A 122 21.69 -14.21 -4.38
N ARG A 123 20.92 -13.64 -5.32
CA ARG A 123 19.97 -14.42 -6.11
C ARG A 123 20.75 -15.51 -6.87
N LYS A 124 20.71 -16.74 -6.37
CA LYS A 124 21.01 -17.89 -7.22
C LYS A 124 19.94 -17.94 -8.29
N VAL A 125 20.30 -18.30 -9.54
CA VAL A 125 19.31 -18.49 -10.62
C VAL A 125 18.20 -19.38 -10.06
N ALA A 126 17.12 -18.74 -9.64
CA ALA A 126 16.10 -19.34 -8.81
C ALA A 126 15.18 -20.20 -9.67
N ASP A 127 14.52 -21.14 -9.04
CA ASP A 127 13.40 -21.84 -9.65
C ASP A 127 12.39 -20.82 -10.16
N PRO A 128 11.95 -20.92 -11.41
CA PRO A 128 10.95 -20.01 -11.96
C PRO A 128 9.70 -20.00 -11.07
N GLY A 129 9.21 -18.81 -10.70
CA GLY A 129 8.03 -18.67 -9.83
C GLY A 129 8.30 -18.68 -8.33
N SER A 130 9.52 -18.94 -7.88
CA SER A 130 9.91 -18.85 -6.47
C SER A 130 10.41 -17.44 -6.11
N TYR A 131 9.85 -16.85 -5.04
CA TYR A 131 10.18 -15.50 -4.55
C TYR A 131 10.53 -15.55 -3.06
N LYS A 132 11.72 -16.08 -2.78
CA LYS A 132 12.22 -16.31 -1.42
C LYS A 132 12.78 -15.04 -0.79
N VAL A 133 12.28 -14.74 0.42
CA VAL A 133 12.74 -13.63 1.25
C VAL A 133 13.25 -14.18 2.58
N GLU A 134 14.49 -13.84 2.95
CA GLU A 134 15.07 -14.17 4.23
C GLU A 134 14.55 -13.22 5.29
N ILE A 135 13.94 -13.78 6.35
CA ILE A 135 13.30 -13.02 7.43
C ILE A 135 14.20 -12.89 8.65
N GLY A 136 14.99 -13.92 8.96
CA GLY A 136 15.81 -13.98 10.16
C GLY A 136 16.57 -15.28 10.29
N ILE A 137 17.08 -15.55 11.48
CA ILE A 137 17.79 -16.80 11.82
C ILE A 137 16.95 -17.56 12.85
N TYR A 138 16.66 -18.82 12.58
CA TYR A 138 16.00 -19.73 13.52
C TYR A 138 17.01 -20.64 14.21
N ASP A 139 16.67 -21.10 15.40
CA ASP A 139 17.47 -21.99 16.24
C ASP A 139 16.79 -23.35 16.35
N ASP A 140 17.55 -24.41 16.07
CA ASP A 140 17.17 -25.80 16.25
C ASP A 140 18.15 -26.45 17.26
N PRO A 141 17.85 -26.32 18.55
CA PRO A 141 18.75 -26.81 19.60
C PRO A 141 18.93 -28.32 19.59
N GLU A 142 17.91 -29.08 19.17
CA GLU A 142 17.97 -30.55 19.12
C GLU A 142 19.01 -31.05 18.11
N ASN A 143 19.12 -30.36 16.98
CA ASN A 143 20.06 -30.69 15.93
C ASN A 143 21.36 -29.85 15.98
N GLN A 144 21.52 -28.99 17.00
CA GLN A 144 22.64 -28.04 17.11
C GLN A 144 22.85 -27.26 15.82
N TYR A 145 21.76 -26.66 15.31
CA TYR A 145 21.76 -25.98 14.03
C TYR A 145 21.06 -24.63 14.12
N GLN A 146 21.64 -23.63 13.50
CA GLN A 146 21.01 -22.33 13.27
C GLN A 146 20.92 -22.08 11.77
N GLY A 147 19.72 -21.85 11.28
CA GLY A 147 19.46 -21.68 9.86
C GLY A 147 18.76 -20.37 9.54
N VAL A 148 18.82 -19.98 8.27
CA VAL A 148 18.10 -18.81 7.77
C VAL A 148 16.64 -19.17 7.57
N HIS A 149 15.74 -18.48 8.28
CA HIS A 149 14.30 -18.59 8.03
C HIS A 149 13.93 -17.83 6.76
N THR A 150 13.38 -18.54 5.79
CA THR A 150 13.03 -18.02 4.47
C THR A 150 11.57 -18.28 4.17
N VAL A 151 10.85 -17.28 3.69
CA VAL A 151 9.48 -17.41 3.22
C VAL A 151 9.44 -17.23 1.70
N ASP A 152 8.82 -18.18 0.99
CA ASP A 152 8.58 -18.07 -0.44
C ASP A 152 7.21 -17.45 -0.69
N LEU A 153 7.19 -16.17 -1.06
CA LEU A 153 5.98 -15.42 -1.36
C LEU A 153 5.37 -15.76 -2.74
N GLY A 154 6.08 -16.49 -3.58
CA GLY A 154 5.53 -17.02 -4.83
C GLY A 154 4.51 -18.14 -4.61
N SER A 155 4.59 -18.82 -3.46
CA SER A 155 3.77 -19.99 -3.12
C SER A 155 3.05 -19.91 -1.78
N ASN A 156 3.27 -18.83 -0.98
CA ASN A 156 2.67 -18.71 0.34
C ASN A 156 2.11 -17.31 0.60
N ASN A 157 0.97 -17.26 1.28
CA ASN A 157 0.55 -16.10 2.05
C ASN A 157 1.16 -16.18 3.46
N LEU A 158 1.54 -15.04 4.06
CA LEU A 158 2.17 -14.99 5.37
C LEU A 158 1.29 -14.27 6.41
N MET A 159 1.04 -14.92 7.54
CA MET A 159 0.39 -14.33 8.71
C MET A 159 1.41 -14.05 9.81
N ILE A 160 1.46 -12.81 10.29
CA ILE A 160 2.33 -12.35 11.37
C ILE A 160 1.47 -11.86 12.53
N ILE A 161 1.59 -12.51 13.69
CA ILE A 161 0.88 -12.13 14.92
C ILE A 161 1.90 -11.68 15.97
N GLY A 162 1.55 -10.67 16.76
CA GLY A 162 2.41 -10.23 17.87
C GLY A 162 1.89 -8.98 18.55
N SER A 163 2.14 -8.83 19.83
CA SER A 163 1.74 -7.68 20.64
C SER A 163 2.34 -6.36 20.13
N SER A 164 1.91 -5.25 20.67
CA SER A 164 2.50 -3.93 20.34
C SER A 164 3.99 -3.93 20.61
N GLN A 165 4.78 -3.29 19.74
CA GLN A 165 6.25 -3.17 19.85
C GLN A 165 7.03 -4.50 19.74
N SER A 166 6.40 -5.61 19.38
CA SER A 166 7.08 -6.91 19.20
C SER A 166 7.97 -7.00 17.96
N GLY A 167 7.87 -6.04 17.01
CA GLY A 167 8.70 -6.01 15.79
C GLY A 167 7.95 -6.31 14.50
N LYS A 168 6.60 -6.39 14.48
CA LYS A 168 5.80 -6.66 13.28
C LYS A 168 6.17 -5.78 12.09
N THR A 169 6.17 -4.47 12.28
CA THR A 169 6.51 -3.51 11.22
C THR A 169 7.94 -3.70 10.70
N ASN A 170 8.89 -4.10 11.58
CA ASN A 170 10.24 -4.45 11.14
C ASN A 170 10.25 -5.69 10.22
N VAL A 171 9.44 -6.71 10.50
CA VAL A 171 9.31 -7.88 9.61
C VAL A 171 8.72 -7.47 8.25
N LEU A 172 7.71 -6.59 8.22
CA LEU A 172 7.20 -6.04 6.96
C LEU A 172 8.27 -5.26 6.19
N GLN A 173 9.09 -4.48 6.88
CA GLN A 173 10.24 -3.78 6.30
C GLN A 173 11.30 -4.75 5.76
N ASN A 174 11.56 -5.88 6.43
CA ASN A 174 12.44 -6.94 5.94
C ASN A 174 11.94 -7.51 4.61
N ILE A 175 10.63 -7.76 4.51
CA ILE A 175 10.02 -8.26 3.28
C ILE A 175 10.18 -7.24 2.13
N ILE A 176 9.89 -5.96 2.39
CA ILE A 176 10.07 -4.90 1.39
C ILE A 176 11.52 -4.84 0.93
N ARG A 177 12.47 -4.82 1.88
CA ARG A 177 13.90 -4.75 1.60
C ARG A 177 14.39 -5.99 0.87
N GLY A 178 13.99 -7.19 1.32
CA GLY A 178 14.37 -8.47 0.70
C GLY A 178 13.89 -8.60 -0.74
N LEU A 179 12.62 -8.26 -1.01
CA LEU A 179 12.07 -8.26 -2.36
C LEU A 179 12.78 -7.24 -3.25
N SER A 180 12.88 -6.00 -2.82
CA SER A 180 13.44 -4.92 -3.64
C SER A 180 14.97 -4.99 -3.82
N THR A 181 15.68 -5.79 -3.01
CA THR A 181 17.10 -6.07 -3.20
C THR A 181 17.33 -7.20 -4.20
N LYS A 182 16.44 -8.21 -4.20
CA LYS A 182 16.60 -9.42 -5.03
C LYS A 182 15.96 -9.36 -6.41
N TYR A 183 14.84 -8.64 -6.52
CA TYR A 183 14.00 -8.61 -7.71
C TYR A 183 13.89 -7.19 -8.24
N THR A 184 13.67 -7.05 -9.53
CA THR A 184 13.38 -5.75 -10.16
C THR A 184 11.89 -5.39 -10.04
N PRO A 185 11.48 -4.13 -10.25
CA PRO A 185 10.06 -3.76 -10.29
C PRO A 185 9.24 -4.51 -11.36
N ASP A 186 9.87 -4.96 -12.44
CA ASP A 186 9.20 -5.78 -13.47
C ASP A 186 9.00 -7.24 -13.02
N GLU A 187 9.66 -7.66 -11.95
CA GLU A 187 9.55 -9.02 -11.38
C GLU A 187 8.71 -9.08 -10.11
N ALA A 188 8.73 -8.01 -9.27
CA ALA A 188 7.98 -7.96 -8.01
C ALA A 188 7.44 -6.56 -7.73
N ASN A 189 6.14 -6.47 -7.50
CA ASN A 189 5.43 -5.25 -7.12
C ASN A 189 4.88 -5.36 -5.70
N ILE A 190 4.90 -4.28 -4.95
CA ILE A 190 4.46 -4.22 -3.57
C ILE A 190 3.36 -3.18 -3.44
N TYR A 191 2.27 -3.54 -2.78
CA TYR A 191 1.22 -2.61 -2.34
C TYR A 191 1.09 -2.70 -0.83
N ILE A 192 0.86 -1.57 -0.18
CA ILE A 192 0.91 -1.49 1.28
C ILE A 192 -0.36 -0.85 1.82
N ILE A 193 -0.96 -1.46 2.82
CA ILE A 193 -2.02 -0.89 3.65
C ILE A 193 -1.43 -0.73 5.06
N ASP A 194 -1.12 0.50 5.47
CA ASP A 194 -0.54 0.82 6.78
C ASP A 194 -1.58 1.50 7.67
N PHE A 195 -2.25 0.70 8.51
CA PHE A 195 -3.25 1.16 9.47
C PHE A 195 -2.75 1.04 10.92
N ALA A 196 -1.42 0.92 11.10
CA ALA A 196 -0.79 0.90 12.40
C ALA A 196 -0.01 2.19 12.67
N SER A 197 1.24 2.24 12.26
CA SER A 197 2.18 3.30 12.65
C SER A 197 2.44 4.35 11.57
N MET A 198 1.95 4.17 10.37
CA MET A 198 2.22 4.97 9.16
C MET A 198 3.72 5.05 8.78
N VAL A 199 4.56 4.21 9.38
CA VAL A 199 6.01 4.18 9.09
C VAL A 199 6.27 3.62 7.69
N LEU A 200 5.43 2.70 7.22
CA LEU A 200 5.56 2.11 5.88
C LEU A 200 5.27 3.12 4.75
N LYS A 201 4.64 4.27 5.05
CA LYS A 201 4.46 5.36 4.09
C LYS A 201 5.78 5.90 3.53
N ASN A 202 6.88 5.76 4.26
CA ASN A 202 8.20 6.14 3.77
C ASN A 202 8.60 5.42 2.48
N PHE A 203 8.05 4.22 2.22
CA PHE A 203 8.33 3.43 1.02
C PHE A 203 7.50 3.82 -0.22
N ASP A 204 6.58 4.77 -0.12
CA ASP A 204 5.71 5.18 -1.26
C ASP A 204 6.49 5.63 -2.50
N LYS A 205 7.74 6.07 -2.34
CA LYS A 205 8.64 6.50 -3.43
C LYS A 205 9.54 5.39 -3.98
N LEU A 206 9.52 4.19 -3.41
CA LEU A 206 10.29 3.05 -3.91
C LEU A 206 9.68 2.55 -5.22
N ASN A 207 10.47 2.35 -6.26
CA ASN A 207 9.97 1.95 -7.58
C ASN A 207 9.19 0.62 -7.57
N HIS A 208 9.49 -0.28 -6.64
CA HIS A 208 8.76 -1.55 -6.44
C HIS A 208 7.38 -1.35 -5.81
N VAL A 209 7.11 -0.20 -5.17
CA VAL A 209 5.87 0.07 -4.45
C VAL A 209 4.88 0.79 -5.35
N GLY A 210 3.77 0.15 -5.67
CA GLY A 210 2.68 0.75 -6.45
C GLY A 210 1.87 1.80 -5.67
N GLY A 211 1.93 1.77 -4.34
CA GLY A 211 1.35 2.78 -3.46
C GLY A 211 1.18 2.29 -2.03
N VAL A 212 1.11 3.24 -1.11
CA VAL A 212 0.83 3.01 0.31
C VAL A 212 -0.49 3.68 0.68
N VAL A 213 -1.42 2.91 1.23
CA VAL A 213 -2.74 3.40 1.69
C VAL A 213 -2.70 3.57 3.20
N CYS A 214 -3.07 4.77 3.68
CA CYS A 214 -3.17 5.11 5.10
C CYS A 214 -4.63 5.27 5.53
N PRO A 215 -4.94 5.28 6.84
CA PRO A 215 -6.27 5.64 7.34
C PRO A 215 -6.74 6.98 6.73
N SER A 216 -8.03 7.14 6.45
CA SER A 216 -8.64 8.28 5.74
C SER A 216 -8.44 8.36 4.21
N GLU A 217 -7.69 7.48 3.58
CA GLU A 217 -7.54 7.41 2.12
C GLU A 217 -8.52 6.40 1.48
N ASP A 218 -9.83 6.52 1.77
CA ASP A 218 -10.89 5.56 1.36
C ASP A 218 -10.93 5.31 -0.14
N GLU A 219 -10.76 6.36 -0.95
CA GLU A 219 -10.79 6.23 -2.41
C GLU A 219 -9.59 5.47 -2.94
N LYS A 220 -8.40 5.74 -2.35
CA LYS A 220 -7.18 5.02 -2.69
C LYS A 220 -7.28 3.54 -2.34
N LEU A 221 -7.90 3.22 -1.17
CA LEU A 221 -8.16 1.85 -0.76
C LEU A 221 -9.09 1.13 -1.75
N LYS A 222 -10.22 1.74 -2.11
CA LYS A 222 -11.15 1.17 -3.10
C LYS A 222 -10.47 0.94 -4.46
N ASN A 223 -9.68 1.91 -4.90
CA ASN A 223 -8.96 1.80 -6.17
C ASN A 223 -7.89 0.71 -6.13
N LEU A 224 -7.23 0.49 -4.97
CA LEU A 224 -6.31 -0.62 -4.77
C LEU A 224 -7.02 -1.97 -4.91
N PHE A 225 -8.15 -2.18 -4.21
CA PHE A 225 -8.90 -3.44 -4.32
C PHE A 225 -9.41 -3.68 -5.73
N LYS A 226 -9.91 -2.64 -6.39
CA LYS A 226 -10.33 -2.72 -7.79
C LYS A 226 -9.17 -3.09 -8.71
N LEU A 227 -8.00 -2.47 -8.53
CA LEU A 227 -6.80 -2.81 -9.31
C LEU A 227 -6.44 -4.28 -9.11
N LEU A 228 -6.41 -4.78 -7.87
CA LEU A 228 -6.07 -6.17 -7.58
C LEU A 228 -7.09 -7.16 -8.15
N ASN A 229 -8.39 -6.86 -8.06
CA ASN A 229 -9.43 -7.70 -8.66
C ASN A 229 -9.33 -7.72 -10.19
N THR A 230 -9.08 -6.58 -10.82
CA THR A 230 -8.85 -6.51 -12.28
C THR A 230 -7.60 -7.30 -12.68
N GLU A 231 -6.53 -7.24 -11.86
CA GLU A 231 -5.32 -8.04 -12.08
C GLU A 231 -5.61 -9.55 -11.99
N ILE A 232 -6.42 -9.99 -11.02
CA ILE A 232 -6.82 -11.42 -10.93
C ILE A 232 -7.46 -11.89 -12.24
N GLU A 233 -8.46 -11.17 -12.72
CA GLU A 233 -9.18 -11.56 -13.94
C GLU A 233 -8.27 -11.54 -15.19
N SER A 234 -7.51 -10.47 -15.39
CA SER A 234 -6.56 -10.36 -16.50
C SER A 234 -5.48 -11.46 -16.46
N ARG A 235 -4.99 -11.80 -15.26
CA ARG A 235 -3.99 -12.87 -15.10
C ARG A 235 -4.56 -14.25 -15.34
N LYS A 236 -5.81 -14.52 -14.92
CA LYS A 236 -6.50 -15.78 -15.25
C LYS A 236 -6.61 -15.96 -16.79
N GLU A 237 -6.97 -14.91 -17.51
CA GLU A 237 -7.02 -14.94 -18.98
C GLU A 237 -5.65 -15.25 -19.58
N LYS A 238 -4.58 -14.64 -19.07
CA LYS A 238 -3.21 -14.92 -19.52
C LYS A 238 -2.76 -16.34 -19.23
N LEU A 239 -3.02 -16.85 -18.02
CA LEU A 239 -2.72 -18.23 -17.66
C LEU A 239 -3.45 -19.21 -18.60
N MET A 240 -4.74 -18.95 -18.85
CA MET A 240 -5.53 -19.75 -19.79
C MET A 240 -4.99 -19.70 -21.21
N SER A 241 -4.51 -18.55 -21.68
CA SER A 241 -3.95 -18.41 -23.03
C SER A 241 -2.68 -19.24 -23.25
N VAL A 242 -1.89 -19.46 -22.18
CA VAL A 242 -0.71 -20.35 -22.17
C VAL A 242 -1.08 -21.81 -21.86
N GLY A 243 -2.29 -22.05 -21.34
CA GLY A 243 -2.76 -23.39 -20.99
C GLY A 243 -2.26 -23.91 -19.63
N VAL A 244 -1.92 -22.99 -18.71
CA VAL A 244 -1.43 -23.34 -17.37
C VAL A 244 -2.43 -22.90 -16.29
N SER A 245 -2.34 -23.53 -15.12
CA SER A 245 -3.30 -23.32 -14.01
C SER A 245 -2.74 -22.49 -12.85
N SER A 246 -1.44 -22.16 -12.86
CA SER A 246 -0.83 -21.42 -11.75
C SER A 246 0.26 -20.47 -12.23
N PHE A 247 0.54 -19.45 -11.40
CA PHE A 247 1.61 -18.48 -11.63
C PHE A 247 3.00 -19.15 -11.72
N ALA A 248 3.27 -20.16 -10.87
CA ALA A 248 4.53 -20.91 -10.93
C ALA A 248 4.70 -21.61 -12.29
N ALA A 249 3.66 -22.32 -12.75
CA ALA A 249 3.68 -22.98 -14.06
C ALA A 249 3.79 -21.97 -15.22
N TYR A 250 3.21 -20.77 -15.08
CA TYR A 250 3.36 -19.69 -16.06
C TYR A 250 4.81 -19.22 -16.17
N LYS A 251 5.49 -19.07 -15.04
CA LYS A 251 6.91 -18.72 -15.00
C LYS A 251 7.82 -19.85 -15.51
N GLU A 252 7.48 -21.11 -15.22
CA GLU A 252 8.17 -22.31 -15.76
C GLU A 252 8.03 -22.41 -17.28
N ALA A 253 6.90 -21.95 -17.85
CA ALA A 253 6.71 -21.86 -19.29
C ALA A 253 7.60 -20.79 -19.97
N GLY A 254 8.33 -19.98 -19.19
CA GLY A 254 9.26 -18.96 -19.67
C GLY A 254 8.67 -17.56 -19.81
N GLU A 255 7.41 -17.38 -19.43
CA GLU A 255 6.71 -16.10 -19.50
C GLU A 255 7.18 -15.13 -18.40
N LYS A 256 7.48 -13.88 -18.78
CA LYS A 256 8.11 -12.89 -17.87
C LYS A 256 7.26 -11.67 -17.59
N ASP A 257 6.18 -11.47 -18.33
CA ASP A 257 5.36 -10.24 -18.33
C ASP A 257 4.46 -10.04 -17.10
N LEU A 258 4.35 -11.02 -16.22
CA LEU A 258 3.61 -10.92 -14.96
C LEU A 258 4.56 -10.82 -13.75
N PRO A 259 4.67 -9.67 -13.08
CA PRO A 259 5.37 -9.58 -11.80
C PRO A 259 4.62 -10.33 -10.68
N LEU A 260 5.34 -10.84 -9.67
CA LEU A 260 4.69 -11.16 -8.40
C LEU A 260 4.11 -9.87 -7.81
N ILE A 261 2.88 -9.91 -7.31
CA ILE A 261 2.29 -8.83 -6.52
C ILE A 261 2.27 -9.26 -5.05
N VAL A 262 2.77 -8.40 -4.17
CA VAL A 262 2.71 -8.63 -2.73
C VAL A 262 1.90 -7.51 -2.07
N LEU A 263 0.78 -7.87 -1.45
CA LEU A 263 -0.04 -6.96 -0.65
C LEU A 263 0.34 -7.09 0.83
N LEU A 264 0.93 -6.04 1.40
CA LEU A 264 1.27 -5.96 2.82
C LEU A 264 0.16 -5.23 3.57
N ILE A 265 -0.36 -5.82 4.64
CA ILE A 265 -1.40 -5.21 5.49
C ILE A 265 -0.87 -5.14 6.92
N ASP A 266 -0.62 -3.93 7.41
CA ASP A 266 -0.28 -3.68 8.83
C ASP A 266 -1.55 -3.26 9.58
N ASN A 267 -2.02 -4.14 10.48
CA ASN A 267 -3.24 -4.02 11.27
C ASN A 267 -4.55 -4.29 10.51
N LEU A 268 -4.80 -5.58 10.23
CA LEU A 268 -6.04 -6.05 9.61
C LEU A 268 -7.28 -5.70 10.42
N THR A 269 -7.21 -5.75 11.76
CA THR A 269 -8.36 -5.44 12.62
C THR A 269 -8.85 -4.02 12.40
N ALA A 270 -7.93 -3.03 12.38
CA ALA A 270 -8.28 -1.64 12.09
C ALA A 270 -8.83 -1.46 10.66
N LEU A 271 -8.29 -2.18 9.68
CA LEU A 271 -8.81 -2.17 8.32
C LEU A 271 -10.27 -2.65 8.28
N LYS A 272 -10.58 -3.76 8.96
CA LYS A 272 -11.94 -4.30 9.02
C LYS A 272 -12.93 -3.38 9.72
N GLU A 273 -12.55 -2.80 10.84
CA GLU A 273 -13.39 -1.89 11.61
C GLU A 273 -13.77 -0.63 10.84
N LEU A 274 -12.85 -0.10 10.03
CA LEU A 274 -13.04 1.15 9.31
C LEU A 274 -13.75 0.97 7.96
N TYR A 275 -13.51 -0.14 7.24
CA TYR A 275 -13.85 -0.21 5.81
C TYR A 275 -14.66 -1.43 5.39
N PHE A 276 -14.65 -2.53 6.13
CA PHE A 276 -15.34 -3.75 5.71
C PHE A 276 -16.52 -4.08 6.61
N GLN A 277 -17.72 -3.76 6.14
CA GLN A 277 -18.96 -4.31 6.72
C GLN A 277 -19.24 -5.74 6.20
N ASP A 278 -18.74 -6.06 4.98
CA ASP A 278 -18.78 -7.39 4.37
C ASP A 278 -17.36 -7.80 3.94
N ASP A 279 -16.81 -8.84 4.55
CA ASP A 279 -15.42 -9.32 4.42
C ASP A 279 -15.05 -9.97 3.06
N ASP A 280 -15.93 -9.96 2.07
CA ASP A 280 -15.82 -10.85 0.91
C ASP A 280 -14.67 -10.49 -0.06
N GLU A 281 -14.37 -9.21 -0.29
CA GLU A 281 -13.36 -8.81 -1.28
C GLU A 281 -11.94 -9.23 -0.88
N LEU A 282 -11.52 -8.94 0.35
CA LEU A 282 -10.20 -9.34 0.84
C LEU A 282 -10.08 -10.85 0.98
N LEU A 283 -11.15 -11.53 1.41
CA LEU A 283 -11.16 -12.97 1.53
C LEU A 283 -11.02 -13.65 0.16
N ASN A 284 -11.65 -13.11 -0.88
CA ASN A 284 -11.50 -13.59 -2.25
C ASN A 284 -10.05 -13.41 -2.75
N LEU A 285 -9.43 -12.26 -2.47
CA LEU A 285 -8.02 -12.05 -2.76
C LEU A 285 -7.12 -13.09 -2.06
N CYS A 286 -7.40 -13.41 -0.79
CA CYS A 286 -6.66 -14.44 -0.06
C CYS A 286 -6.80 -15.85 -0.68
N ARG A 287 -7.95 -16.18 -1.26
CA ARG A 287 -8.24 -17.48 -1.86
C ARG A 287 -7.67 -17.64 -3.26
N GLU A 288 -7.87 -16.63 -4.10
CA GLU A 288 -7.61 -16.72 -5.53
C GLU A 288 -6.28 -16.09 -5.91
N GLY A 289 -5.79 -15.10 -5.13
CA GLY A 289 -4.64 -14.30 -5.47
C GLY A 289 -3.37 -15.12 -5.68
N LEU A 290 -3.10 -16.05 -4.76
CA LEU A 290 -1.86 -16.82 -4.81
C LEU A 290 -1.72 -17.64 -6.10
N THR A 291 -2.82 -18.18 -6.61
CA THR A 291 -2.83 -18.97 -7.86
C THR A 291 -2.38 -18.13 -9.06
N VAL A 292 -2.66 -16.83 -9.05
CA VAL A 292 -2.32 -15.90 -10.13
C VAL A 292 -1.11 -15.01 -9.81
N GLY A 293 -0.35 -15.32 -8.75
CA GLY A 293 0.85 -14.58 -8.36
C GLY A 293 0.56 -13.29 -7.60
N ILE A 294 -0.46 -13.28 -6.75
CA ILE A 294 -0.73 -12.22 -5.78
C ILE A 294 -0.66 -12.83 -4.39
N SER A 295 0.40 -12.52 -3.66
CA SER A 295 0.63 -12.97 -2.28
C SER A 295 0.19 -11.90 -1.28
N ILE A 296 -0.34 -12.33 -0.15
CA ILE A 296 -0.83 -11.44 0.90
C ILE A 296 -0.05 -11.70 2.19
N VAL A 297 0.47 -10.64 2.77
CA VAL A 297 1.14 -10.65 4.07
C VAL A 297 0.33 -9.79 5.03
N ILE A 298 -0.12 -10.39 6.12
CA ILE A 298 -0.90 -9.69 7.14
C ILE A 298 -0.12 -9.66 8.44
N ALA A 299 0.08 -8.47 8.99
CA ALA A 299 0.55 -8.28 10.36
C ALA A 299 -0.62 -7.82 11.24
N ASN A 300 -0.85 -8.49 12.38
CA ASN A 300 -1.92 -8.13 13.31
C ASN A 300 -1.46 -8.30 14.76
N SER A 301 -2.17 -7.65 15.69
CA SER A 301 -1.80 -7.72 17.10
C SER A 301 -2.24 -9.00 17.80
N GLN A 302 -3.30 -9.62 17.32
CA GLN A 302 -3.90 -10.84 17.90
C GLN A 302 -4.67 -11.61 16.82
N THR A 303 -4.96 -12.90 17.06
CA THR A 303 -5.76 -13.74 16.16
C THR A 303 -7.25 -13.47 16.29
N ALA A 304 -7.67 -12.91 17.45
CA ALA A 304 -9.06 -12.52 17.67
C ALA A 304 -9.55 -11.53 16.61
N GLY A 305 -10.71 -11.79 16.01
CA GLY A 305 -11.27 -10.96 14.93
C GLY A 305 -10.76 -11.28 13.51
N ILE A 306 -9.70 -12.08 13.35
CA ILE A 306 -9.26 -12.53 12.01
C ILE A 306 -10.22 -13.61 11.49
N GLY A 307 -10.56 -14.59 12.33
CA GLY A 307 -11.44 -15.70 12.00
C GLY A 307 -10.75 -16.83 11.20
N TYR A 308 -11.22 -18.05 11.40
CA TYR A 308 -10.66 -19.27 10.77
C TYR A 308 -10.66 -19.20 9.23
N LYS A 309 -11.66 -18.55 8.62
CA LYS A 309 -11.75 -18.39 7.16
C LYS A 309 -10.54 -17.67 6.55
N TYR A 310 -9.92 -16.74 7.29
CA TYR A 310 -8.70 -16.10 6.86
C TYR A 310 -7.49 -16.98 7.15
N LEU A 311 -7.34 -17.45 8.39
CA LEU A 311 -6.18 -18.23 8.82
C LEU A 311 -5.92 -19.46 7.93
N SER A 312 -6.97 -20.10 7.41
CA SER A 312 -6.85 -21.25 6.51
C SER A 312 -6.19 -20.95 5.15
N ASN A 313 -6.10 -19.68 4.76
CA ASN A 313 -5.45 -19.28 3.52
C ASN A 313 -3.97 -18.85 3.71
N PHE A 314 -3.45 -18.94 4.93
CA PHE A 314 -2.09 -18.57 5.27
C PHE A 314 -1.30 -19.80 5.71
N SER A 315 -0.51 -20.33 4.77
CA SER A 315 0.35 -21.49 4.99
C SER A 315 1.63 -21.13 5.74
N ALA A 316 2.18 -19.94 5.50
CA ALA A 316 3.31 -19.44 6.27
C ALA A 316 2.80 -18.62 7.47
N ARG A 317 3.33 -18.91 8.66
CA ARG A 317 2.90 -18.30 9.91
C ARG A 317 4.09 -17.90 10.76
N MET A 318 3.99 -16.77 11.44
CA MET A 318 5.01 -16.25 12.33
C MET A 318 4.35 -15.59 13.55
N ALA A 319 4.69 -16.04 14.74
CA ALA A 319 4.23 -15.43 15.99
C ALA A 319 5.40 -14.73 16.68
N LEU A 320 5.39 -13.42 16.69
CA LEU A 320 6.25 -12.59 17.54
C LEU A 320 5.75 -12.66 18.97
N TYR A 321 6.47 -12.01 19.91
CA TYR A 321 6.04 -11.99 21.30
C TYR A 321 4.58 -11.55 21.45
N CYS A 322 3.78 -12.37 22.11
CA CYS A 322 2.37 -12.14 22.43
C CYS A 322 2.17 -12.10 23.96
N ASN A 323 1.43 -11.08 24.43
CA ASN A 323 1.09 -10.97 25.87
C ASN A 323 0.20 -12.12 26.35
N ASP A 324 -0.66 -12.63 25.45
CA ASP A 324 -1.48 -13.82 25.71
C ASP A 324 -0.86 -15.03 25.02
N SER A 325 -0.47 -16.03 25.80
CA SER A 325 0.14 -17.26 25.30
C SER A 325 -0.83 -18.13 24.45
N ASN A 326 -2.14 -17.90 24.56
CA ASN A 326 -3.12 -18.59 23.73
C ASN A 326 -3.02 -18.21 22.24
N GLU A 327 -2.41 -17.07 21.92
CA GLU A 327 -2.18 -16.64 20.54
C GLU A 327 -1.29 -17.64 19.77
N TYR A 328 -0.27 -18.23 20.44
CA TYR A 328 0.59 -19.23 19.80
C TYR A 328 -0.18 -20.48 19.43
N SER A 329 -1.00 -21.02 20.34
CA SER A 329 -1.83 -22.20 20.06
C SER A 329 -3.01 -21.92 19.11
N SER A 330 -3.41 -20.65 18.98
CA SER A 330 -4.41 -20.23 17.98
C SER A 330 -3.83 -20.12 16.58
N LEU A 331 -2.53 -19.82 16.47
CA LEU A 331 -1.85 -19.67 15.19
C LEU A 331 -1.22 -20.99 14.71
N PHE A 332 -0.65 -21.77 15.63
CA PHE A 332 0.03 -23.05 15.35
C PHE A 332 -0.67 -24.20 16.01
N ASP A 333 -0.76 -25.32 15.32
CA ASP A 333 -1.28 -26.56 15.89
C ASP A 333 -0.28 -27.14 16.91
N HIS A 334 -0.72 -27.39 18.15
CA HIS A 334 0.09 -28.01 19.21
C HIS A 334 1.38 -27.27 19.61
N CYS A 335 1.45 -25.96 19.45
CA CYS A 335 2.59 -25.16 19.88
C CYS A 335 2.63 -24.99 21.40
N SER A 336 3.67 -25.50 22.04
CA SER A 336 3.97 -25.32 23.47
C SER A 336 5.05 -24.28 23.74
N GLU A 337 5.74 -23.85 22.70
CA GLU A 337 6.89 -22.96 22.79
C GLU A 337 6.48 -21.56 23.31
N ARG A 338 7.39 -20.94 24.04
CA ARG A 338 7.24 -19.57 24.54
C ARG A 338 8.54 -18.82 24.29
N ILE A 339 8.44 -17.56 23.99
CA ILE A 339 9.57 -16.71 23.69
C ILE A 339 9.61 -15.49 24.61
N ASP A 340 10.80 -14.96 24.79
CA ASP A 340 11.03 -13.75 25.55
C ASP A 340 10.55 -12.50 24.81
N SER A 341 10.26 -11.43 25.58
CA SER A 341 9.82 -10.13 25.05
C SER A 341 10.99 -9.35 24.43
N ILE A 342 11.68 -9.98 23.47
CA ILE A 342 12.74 -9.36 22.69
C ILE A 342 12.14 -8.91 21.36
N PRO A 343 12.32 -7.64 20.93
CA PRO A 343 11.79 -7.19 19.64
C PRO A 343 12.35 -7.99 18.46
N GLY A 344 11.48 -8.53 17.62
CA GLY A 344 11.86 -9.38 16.50
C GLY A 344 12.01 -10.86 16.83
N ARG A 345 11.93 -11.24 18.10
CA ARG A 345 11.91 -12.65 18.52
C ARG A 345 10.55 -13.24 18.19
N SER A 346 10.55 -14.44 17.60
CA SER A 346 9.32 -15.07 17.08
C SER A 346 9.40 -16.59 17.14
N ILE A 347 8.25 -17.24 17.03
CA ILE A 347 8.11 -18.65 16.69
C ILE A 347 7.75 -18.75 15.21
N VAL A 348 8.41 -19.64 14.50
CA VAL A 348 8.14 -19.97 13.10
C VAL A 348 7.95 -21.47 12.93
N GLU A 349 7.13 -21.84 11.95
CA GLU A 349 6.92 -23.26 11.60
C GLU A 349 7.80 -23.63 10.41
N ILE A 350 8.61 -24.67 10.57
CA ILE A 350 9.47 -25.23 9.51
C ILE A 350 9.30 -26.74 9.56
N ASP A 351 8.88 -27.35 8.46
CA ASP A 351 8.68 -28.81 8.34
C ASP A 351 7.82 -29.41 9.48
N LYS A 352 6.81 -28.67 9.93
CA LYS A 352 5.92 -28.97 11.07
C LYS A 352 6.58 -28.89 12.46
N GLY A 353 7.84 -28.51 12.58
CA GLY A 353 8.50 -28.14 13.83
C GLY A 353 8.31 -26.66 14.13
N HIS A 354 8.27 -26.30 15.42
CA HIS A 354 8.20 -24.93 15.88
C HIS A 354 9.56 -24.51 16.40
N TYR A 355 10.12 -23.44 15.86
CA TYR A 355 11.47 -22.97 16.17
C TYR A 355 11.45 -21.52 16.58
N GLU A 356 12.30 -21.19 17.55
CA GLU A 356 12.59 -19.80 17.90
C GLU A 356 13.39 -19.13 16.78
N CYS A 357 12.99 -17.92 16.38
CA CYS A 357 13.62 -17.19 15.29
C CYS A 357 13.81 -15.73 15.69
N GLN A 358 14.98 -15.17 15.40
CA GLN A 358 15.23 -13.74 15.51
C GLN A 358 15.19 -13.11 14.12
N SER A 359 14.24 -12.21 13.90
CA SER A 359 14.14 -11.48 12.64
C SER A 359 15.28 -10.48 12.48
N TYR A 360 15.72 -10.27 11.24
CA TYR A 360 16.71 -9.25 10.92
C TYR A 360 16.20 -7.84 11.26
N LEU A 361 17.12 -6.96 11.66
CA LEU A 361 16.85 -5.53 11.73
C LEU A 361 16.91 -4.95 10.32
N ALA A 362 15.74 -4.59 9.78
CA ALA A 362 15.63 -4.14 8.40
C ALA A 362 16.42 -2.86 8.09
N PHE A 363 16.39 -1.88 9.00
CA PHE A 363 17.09 -0.60 8.86
C PHE A 363 17.71 -0.18 10.18
N LYS A 364 18.95 0.35 10.11
CA LYS A 364 19.74 0.74 11.28
C LYS A 364 19.37 2.14 11.78
N GLY A 365 19.49 2.35 13.07
CA GLY A 365 19.33 3.63 13.73
C GLY A 365 18.87 3.49 15.17
N GLU A 366 19.50 4.23 16.07
CA GLU A 366 19.11 4.27 17.49
C GLU A 366 17.76 5.00 17.66
N LYS A 367 17.57 6.08 16.89
CA LYS A 367 16.35 6.87 16.89
C LYS A 367 15.52 6.58 15.64
N GLU A 368 14.22 6.83 15.73
CA GLU A 368 13.31 6.66 14.59
C GLU A 368 13.73 7.51 13.37
N ILE A 369 14.19 8.74 13.60
CA ILE A 369 14.64 9.63 12.53
C ILE A 369 15.86 9.08 11.78
N ASP A 370 16.77 8.40 12.48
CA ASP A 370 17.96 7.80 11.85
C ASP A 370 17.55 6.65 10.94
N ARG A 371 16.59 5.82 11.39
CA ARG A 371 16.01 4.75 10.57
C ARG A 371 15.29 5.28 9.34
N VAL A 372 14.55 6.38 9.47
CA VAL A 372 13.90 7.04 8.31
C VAL A 372 14.94 7.57 7.31
N GLN A 373 16.08 8.06 7.77
CA GLN A 373 17.16 8.49 6.89
C GLN A 373 17.80 7.30 6.16
N ASP A 374 18.02 6.18 6.85
CA ASP A 374 18.54 4.95 6.25
C ASP A 374 17.57 4.40 5.18
N ILE A 375 16.26 4.39 5.46
CA ILE A 375 15.21 4.04 4.49
C ILE A 375 15.29 4.95 3.25
N LYS A 376 15.38 6.26 3.42
CA LYS A 376 15.44 7.21 2.30
C LYS A 376 16.69 7.00 1.44
N LYS A 377 17.83 6.74 2.08
CA LYS A 377 19.08 6.42 1.39
C LYS A 377 18.93 5.14 0.57
N TYR A 378 18.42 4.08 1.20
CA TYR A 378 18.15 2.81 0.53
C TYR A 378 17.24 2.96 -0.69
N ILE A 379 16.13 3.71 -0.55
CA ILE A 379 15.20 3.98 -1.67
C ILE A 379 15.93 4.69 -2.83
N SER A 380 16.76 5.71 -2.52
CA SER A 380 17.49 6.43 -3.54
C SER A 380 18.47 5.54 -4.31
N GLU A 381 19.19 4.68 -3.62
CA GLU A 381 20.15 3.73 -4.20
C GLU A 381 19.43 2.67 -5.05
N THR A 382 18.35 2.08 -4.52
CA THR A 382 17.57 1.04 -5.23
C THR A 382 16.88 1.61 -6.47
N ASN A 383 16.30 2.81 -6.39
CA ASN A 383 15.68 3.47 -7.53
C ASN A 383 16.70 3.86 -8.60
N ALA A 384 17.92 4.25 -8.20
CA ALA A 384 19.00 4.55 -9.15
C ALA A 384 19.42 3.31 -9.97
N ALA A 385 19.34 2.12 -9.37
CA ALA A 385 19.59 0.85 -10.06
C ALA A 385 18.44 0.47 -11.03
N ASN A 386 17.21 0.94 -10.77
CA ASN A 386 15.97 0.57 -11.48
C ASN A 386 15.32 1.79 -12.17
N LYS A 387 16.08 2.63 -12.86
CA LYS A 387 15.65 3.97 -13.36
C LYS A 387 14.39 3.99 -14.24
N HIS A 388 14.12 2.93 -14.99
CA HIS A 388 13.03 2.87 -15.97
C HIS A 388 11.96 1.84 -15.65
N MET A 389 12.07 1.18 -14.50
CA MET A 389 11.14 0.16 -14.04
C MET A 389 10.36 0.69 -12.86
N MET A 390 9.06 0.57 -12.90
CA MET A 390 8.17 1.01 -11.82
C MET A 390 6.97 0.09 -11.70
N ALA A 391 6.59 -0.23 -10.47
CA ALA A 391 5.33 -0.90 -10.18
C ALA A 391 4.14 -0.07 -10.69
N LYS A 392 3.10 -0.75 -11.16
CA LYS A 392 1.84 -0.11 -11.56
C LYS A 392 1.26 0.65 -10.37
N ARG A 393 1.11 1.98 -10.52
CA ARG A 393 0.61 2.82 -9.45
C ARG A 393 -0.87 2.58 -9.20
N ILE A 394 -1.30 2.70 -7.92
CA ILE A 394 -2.72 2.75 -7.59
C ILE A 394 -3.32 3.95 -8.32
N PRO A 395 -4.35 3.77 -9.16
CA PRO A 395 -4.97 4.87 -9.86
C PRO A 395 -5.54 5.89 -8.88
N LEU A 396 -5.16 7.16 -9.06
CA LEU A 396 -5.65 8.26 -8.22
C LEU A 396 -6.14 9.38 -9.14
N ILE A 397 -7.23 10.01 -8.72
CA ILE A 397 -7.72 11.23 -9.38
C ILE A 397 -6.85 12.39 -8.90
N PRO A 398 -6.19 13.14 -9.81
CA PRO A 398 -5.44 14.33 -9.43
C PRO A 398 -6.31 15.36 -8.72
N ALA A 399 -5.76 16.08 -7.74
CA ALA A 399 -6.48 17.10 -7.00
C ALA A 399 -7.04 18.22 -7.91
N SER A 400 -6.33 18.53 -9.00
CA SER A 400 -6.78 19.46 -10.02
C SER A 400 -6.48 18.89 -11.42
N LEU A 401 -7.45 19.02 -12.32
CA LEU A 401 -7.31 18.65 -13.73
C LEU A 401 -7.19 19.91 -14.56
N THR A 402 -6.06 20.11 -15.24
CA THR A 402 -5.87 21.20 -16.16
C THR A 402 -6.11 20.76 -17.61
N LYS A 403 -6.48 21.70 -18.49
CA LYS A 403 -6.63 21.44 -19.93
C LYS A 403 -5.37 20.81 -20.54
N GLY A 404 -4.20 21.33 -20.20
CA GLY A 404 -2.91 20.79 -20.69
C GLY A 404 -2.72 19.32 -20.29
N PHE A 405 -2.97 18.98 -19.04
CA PHE A 405 -2.93 17.61 -18.55
C PHE A 405 -3.91 16.71 -19.31
N MET A 406 -5.15 17.17 -19.55
CA MET A 406 -6.16 16.37 -20.24
C MET A 406 -5.80 16.10 -21.69
N VAL A 407 -5.22 17.07 -22.39
CA VAL A 407 -4.75 16.91 -23.78
C VAL A 407 -3.53 15.99 -23.82
N GLU A 408 -2.55 16.19 -22.95
CA GLU A 408 -1.31 15.41 -22.93
C GLU A 408 -1.57 13.92 -22.63
N GLN A 409 -2.44 13.63 -21.65
CA GLN A 409 -2.67 12.26 -21.19
C GLN A 409 -3.77 11.52 -21.94
N PHE A 410 -4.77 12.23 -22.50
CA PHE A 410 -6.00 11.61 -22.98
C PHE A 410 -6.42 12.01 -24.40
N SER A 411 -5.53 12.60 -25.21
CA SER A 411 -5.84 12.95 -26.60
C SER A 411 -6.29 11.75 -27.45
N ASN A 412 -5.77 10.56 -27.18
CA ASN A 412 -6.17 9.31 -27.84
C ASN A 412 -7.62 8.88 -27.59
N TYR A 413 -8.28 9.42 -26.54
CA TYR A 413 -9.70 9.19 -26.28
C TYR A 413 -10.61 10.20 -27.01
N MET A 414 -10.03 11.18 -27.73
CA MET A 414 -10.73 12.24 -28.44
C MET A 414 -10.51 12.14 -29.97
N GLU A 415 -10.37 10.94 -30.50
CA GLU A 415 -10.18 10.68 -31.94
C GLU A 415 -11.49 10.87 -32.72
N ASP A 416 -12.64 10.53 -32.09
CA ASP A 416 -13.94 10.72 -32.70
C ASP A 416 -14.33 12.22 -32.69
N LYS A 417 -14.76 12.74 -33.86
CA LYS A 417 -15.09 14.16 -34.03
C LYS A 417 -16.16 14.59 -32.99
N PHE A 418 -15.86 15.69 -32.28
CA PHE A 418 -16.69 16.32 -31.23
C PHE A 418 -16.84 15.54 -29.92
N SER A 419 -16.07 14.47 -29.76
CA SER A 419 -15.92 13.74 -28.50
C SER A 419 -14.78 14.34 -27.69
N ILE A 420 -15.05 14.84 -26.50
CA ILE A 420 -14.02 15.41 -25.60
C ILE A 420 -14.06 14.76 -24.23
N VAL A 421 -12.89 14.69 -23.59
CA VAL A 421 -12.79 14.27 -22.21
C VAL A 421 -13.23 15.42 -21.29
N THR A 422 -14.39 15.27 -20.65
CA THR A 422 -15.00 16.29 -19.79
C THR A 422 -14.64 16.17 -18.32
N GLY A 423 -13.97 15.09 -17.92
CA GLY A 423 -13.54 14.82 -16.55
C GLY A 423 -12.99 13.41 -16.40
N LEU A 424 -12.63 13.05 -15.18
CA LEU A 424 -12.27 11.67 -14.80
C LEU A 424 -13.38 11.06 -13.95
N ASP A 425 -13.80 9.84 -14.30
CA ASP A 425 -14.76 9.06 -13.53
C ASP A 425 -14.13 8.61 -12.18
N TYR A 426 -14.75 8.95 -11.07
CA TYR A 426 -14.32 8.55 -9.74
C TYR A 426 -14.35 7.02 -9.51
N ALA A 427 -15.28 6.33 -10.15
CA ALA A 427 -15.40 4.88 -9.98
C ALA A 427 -14.34 4.10 -10.76
N THR A 428 -13.95 4.56 -11.95
CA THR A 428 -13.03 3.85 -12.83
C THR A 428 -11.65 4.48 -12.92
N VAL A 429 -11.50 5.74 -12.46
CA VAL A 429 -10.31 6.59 -12.65
C VAL A 429 -9.89 6.67 -14.13
N THR A 430 -10.88 6.58 -15.03
CA THR A 430 -10.68 6.67 -16.47
C THR A 430 -11.27 7.98 -17.01
N PRO A 431 -10.79 8.47 -18.17
CA PRO A 431 -11.37 9.65 -18.79
C PRO A 431 -12.82 9.41 -19.18
N TYR A 432 -13.68 10.37 -18.84
CA TYR A 432 -15.07 10.36 -19.26
C TYR A 432 -15.24 11.20 -20.52
N VAL A 433 -15.58 10.51 -21.61
CA VAL A 433 -15.76 11.12 -22.93
C VAL A 433 -17.22 11.46 -23.15
N LEU A 434 -17.47 12.71 -23.52
CA LEU A 434 -18.80 13.17 -23.93
C LEU A 434 -18.77 13.55 -25.43
N ASP A 435 -19.60 12.89 -26.21
CA ASP A 435 -19.84 13.25 -27.62
C ASP A 435 -20.88 14.36 -27.73
N PHE A 436 -20.45 15.57 -28.04
CA PHE A 436 -21.32 16.73 -28.19
C PHE A 436 -22.16 16.68 -29.46
N ALA A 437 -21.77 15.91 -30.48
CA ALA A 437 -22.56 15.77 -31.69
C ALA A 437 -23.85 14.94 -31.49
N SER A 438 -23.86 14.09 -30.48
CA SER A 438 -25.01 13.25 -30.08
C SER A 438 -25.65 13.65 -28.75
N ALA A 439 -25.13 14.68 -28.10
CA ALA A 439 -25.61 15.09 -26.76
C ALA A 439 -27.06 15.64 -26.76
N GLY A 440 -27.50 16.21 -27.87
CA GLY A 440 -28.86 16.72 -28.02
C GLY A 440 -29.15 17.87 -27.05
N LEU A 441 -30.20 17.72 -26.23
CA LEU A 441 -30.51 18.68 -25.17
C LEU A 441 -29.79 18.27 -23.86
N LEU A 442 -28.85 19.10 -23.41
CA LEU A 442 -28.05 18.88 -22.22
C LEU A 442 -28.32 20.00 -21.21
N ALA A 443 -28.83 19.66 -20.04
CA ALA A 443 -29.05 20.61 -18.97
C ALA A 443 -27.85 20.70 -18.02
N ILE A 444 -27.53 21.91 -17.58
CA ILE A 444 -26.49 22.17 -16.57
C ILE A 444 -27.17 22.75 -15.33
N ALA A 445 -27.10 22.04 -14.21
CA ALA A 445 -27.76 22.43 -12.97
C ALA A 445 -26.83 22.28 -11.77
N GLY A 446 -27.24 22.78 -10.60
CA GLY A 446 -26.52 22.65 -9.33
C GLY A 446 -26.28 23.97 -8.63
N ARG A 447 -25.48 23.92 -7.57
CA ARG A 447 -25.20 25.07 -6.70
C ARG A 447 -24.35 26.11 -7.42
N GLU A 448 -24.64 27.39 -7.11
CA GLU A 448 -23.83 28.51 -7.60
C GLU A 448 -22.39 28.43 -7.06
N GLY A 449 -21.41 28.73 -7.89
CA GLY A 449 -19.99 28.62 -7.54
C GLY A 449 -19.41 27.20 -7.54
N ALA A 450 -20.20 26.15 -7.79
CA ALA A 450 -19.74 24.76 -7.75
C ALA A 450 -19.01 24.29 -9.03
N GLY A 451 -18.92 25.10 -10.09
CA GLY A 451 -18.19 24.76 -11.31
C GLY A 451 -19.02 24.68 -12.58
N ARG A 452 -20.35 24.92 -12.56
CA ARG A 452 -21.26 24.83 -13.71
C ARG A 452 -20.75 25.55 -14.95
N HIS A 453 -20.43 26.85 -14.82
CA HIS A 453 -19.95 27.68 -15.92
C HIS A 453 -18.53 27.32 -16.35
N ASN A 454 -17.66 26.96 -15.41
CA ASN A 454 -16.31 26.49 -15.71
C ASN A 454 -16.31 25.23 -16.58
N TRP A 455 -17.20 24.28 -16.30
CA TRP A 455 -17.32 23.07 -17.10
C TRP A 455 -17.73 23.34 -18.54
N LEU A 456 -18.71 24.24 -18.78
CA LEU A 456 -19.09 24.62 -20.14
C LEU A 456 -17.97 25.36 -20.86
N LYS A 457 -17.31 26.32 -20.18
CA LYS A 457 -16.17 27.06 -20.74
C LYS A 457 -15.05 26.11 -21.15
N TYR A 458 -14.70 25.17 -20.28
CA TYR A 458 -13.72 24.13 -20.58
C TYR A 458 -14.14 23.30 -21.80
N SER A 459 -15.40 22.88 -21.88
CA SER A 459 -15.91 22.05 -22.97
C SER A 459 -15.85 22.78 -24.32
N VAL A 460 -16.25 24.06 -24.35
CA VAL A 460 -16.20 24.89 -25.58
C VAL A 460 -14.74 25.13 -26.00
N ASP A 461 -13.85 25.41 -25.04
CA ASP A 461 -12.43 25.63 -25.32
C ASP A 461 -11.71 24.35 -25.78
N MET A 462 -12.09 23.17 -25.24
CA MET A 462 -11.60 21.89 -25.71
C MET A 462 -12.08 21.56 -27.13
N LEU A 463 -13.35 21.82 -27.44
CA LEU A 463 -13.88 21.63 -28.80
C LEU A 463 -13.12 22.51 -29.81
N SER A 464 -12.82 23.79 -29.47
CA SER A 464 -12.02 24.67 -30.30
C SER A 464 -10.57 24.16 -30.49
N THR A 465 -9.99 23.58 -29.43
CA THR A 465 -8.60 23.10 -29.44
C THR A 465 -8.42 21.80 -30.21
N MET A 466 -9.33 20.84 -29.98
CA MET A 466 -9.24 19.51 -30.61
C MET A 466 -9.77 19.50 -32.05
N TYR A 467 -10.76 20.37 -32.36
CA TYR A 467 -11.42 20.44 -33.65
C TYR A 467 -11.48 21.89 -34.18
N PRO A 468 -10.33 22.50 -34.52
CA PRO A 468 -10.26 23.91 -34.93
C PRO A 468 -11.15 24.20 -36.15
N GLY A 469 -12.00 25.24 -36.06
CA GLY A 469 -12.89 25.66 -37.15
C GLY A 469 -14.06 24.72 -37.47
N MET A 470 -14.23 23.65 -36.66
CA MET A 470 -15.29 22.65 -36.92
C MET A 470 -16.51 22.79 -36.00
N SER A 471 -16.58 23.79 -35.14
CA SER A 471 -17.73 24.05 -34.29
C SER A 471 -18.17 25.52 -34.35
N LYS A 472 -19.48 25.74 -34.35
CA LYS A 472 -20.13 27.05 -34.27
C LYS A 472 -20.96 27.12 -32.99
N VAL A 473 -20.58 28.00 -32.09
CA VAL A 473 -21.22 28.13 -30.79
C VAL A 473 -21.94 29.48 -30.68
N TYR A 474 -23.22 29.42 -30.39
CA TYR A 474 -24.08 30.57 -30.14
C TYR A 474 -24.32 30.64 -28.60
N VAL A 475 -24.12 31.80 -28.02
CA VAL A 475 -24.23 31.98 -26.56
C VAL A 475 -25.27 33.05 -26.24
N VAL A 476 -26.21 32.71 -25.37
CA VAL A 476 -27.12 33.68 -24.74
C VAL A 476 -26.87 33.67 -23.23
N ASP A 477 -26.12 34.66 -22.78
CA ASP A 477 -25.64 34.76 -21.40
C ASP A 477 -26.65 35.58 -20.55
N SER A 478 -26.57 35.42 -19.25
CA SER A 478 -27.30 36.23 -18.28
C SER A 478 -26.64 37.59 -18.05
N ILE A 479 -27.37 38.49 -17.35
CA ILE A 479 -26.85 39.80 -16.94
C ILE A 479 -25.56 39.66 -16.11
N GLY A 480 -25.40 38.53 -15.40
CA GLY A 480 -24.22 38.21 -14.60
C GLY A 480 -22.94 37.97 -15.43
N LYS A 481 -23.03 37.86 -16.76
CA LYS A 481 -21.90 37.72 -17.69
C LYS A 481 -20.96 36.57 -17.36
N LYS A 482 -21.47 35.46 -16.83
CA LYS A 482 -20.68 34.35 -16.35
C LYS A 482 -19.98 33.54 -17.49
N LEU A 483 -20.48 33.72 -18.73
CA LEU A 483 -19.91 33.10 -19.94
C LEU A 483 -19.12 34.11 -20.81
N ALA A 484 -18.87 35.33 -20.30
CA ALA A 484 -18.25 36.41 -21.11
C ALA A 484 -16.85 36.06 -21.62
N SER A 485 -16.08 35.26 -20.89
CA SER A 485 -14.75 34.80 -21.31
C SER A 485 -14.79 33.96 -22.60
N LEU A 486 -15.92 33.33 -22.93
CA LEU A 486 -16.08 32.59 -24.18
C LEU A 486 -15.98 33.46 -25.44
N LYS A 487 -16.20 34.78 -25.34
CA LYS A 487 -16.05 35.68 -26.50
C LYS A 487 -14.67 35.62 -27.17
N GLU A 488 -13.66 35.20 -26.42
CA GLU A 488 -12.28 35.11 -26.92
C GLU A 488 -11.98 33.77 -27.62
N SER A 489 -12.91 32.82 -27.60
CA SER A 489 -12.78 31.52 -28.26
C SER A 489 -13.13 31.61 -29.74
N ASP A 490 -12.25 31.03 -30.59
CA ASP A 490 -12.35 31.11 -32.06
C ASP A 490 -13.63 30.47 -32.64
N ASN A 491 -14.29 29.59 -31.89
CA ASN A 491 -15.49 28.89 -32.31
C ASN A 491 -16.81 29.60 -31.95
N ILE A 492 -16.74 30.78 -31.32
CA ILE A 492 -17.94 31.57 -30.97
C ILE A 492 -18.43 32.32 -32.20
N THR A 493 -19.60 31.93 -32.68
CA THR A 493 -20.27 32.58 -33.83
C THR A 493 -21.03 33.83 -33.39
N ALA A 494 -21.72 33.76 -32.26
CA ALA A 494 -22.46 34.89 -31.71
C ALA A 494 -22.56 34.81 -30.18
N TYR A 495 -22.49 35.96 -29.55
CA TYR A 495 -22.72 36.13 -28.10
C TYR A 495 -23.66 37.28 -27.82
N SER A 496 -24.72 37.04 -27.06
CA SER A 496 -25.70 38.05 -26.67
C SER A 496 -26.11 37.91 -25.20
N MET A 497 -26.63 38.96 -24.62
CA MET A 497 -27.32 38.95 -23.33
C MET A 497 -28.82 39.31 -23.50
N ILE A 498 -29.26 39.46 -24.74
CA ILE A 498 -30.65 39.78 -25.09
C ILE A 498 -31.42 38.47 -25.26
N ALA A 499 -32.50 38.31 -24.49
CA ALA A 499 -33.27 37.07 -24.51
C ALA A 499 -33.85 36.74 -25.90
N ASP A 500 -34.31 37.76 -26.62
CA ASP A 500 -34.91 37.57 -27.95
C ASP A 500 -33.90 37.10 -29.04
N ASP A 501 -32.60 37.31 -28.84
CA ASP A 501 -31.60 36.78 -29.77
C ASP A 501 -31.56 35.23 -29.79
N ALA A 502 -32.03 34.58 -28.73
CA ALA A 502 -32.19 33.12 -28.71
C ALA A 502 -33.16 32.64 -29.82
N ILE A 503 -34.21 33.45 -30.09
CA ILE A 503 -35.16 33.14 -31.19
C ILE A 503 -34.47 33.17 -32.56
N LYS A 504 -33.57 34.14 -32.74
CA LYS A 504 -32.79 34.26 -33.99
C LYS A 504 -31.83 33.09 -34.11
N TYR A 505 -31.07 32.77 -33.07
CA TYR A 505 -30.05 31.73 -33.10
C TYR A 505 -30.65 30.33 -33.35
N ILE A 506 -31.78 30.02 -32.68
CA ILE A 506 -32.42 28.70 -32.84
C ILE A 506 -32.98 28.52 -34.25
N LYS A 507 -33.52 29.56 -34.88
CA LYS A 507 -34.00 29.54 -36.25
C LYS A 507 -32.83 29.39 -37.26
N GLU A 508 -31.72 30.07 -37.03
CA GLU A 508 -30.52 29.98 -37.85
C GLU A 508 -29.91 28.57 -37.79
N ILE A 509 -29.83 27.97 -36.61
CA ILE A 509 -29.39 26.58 -36.41
C ILE A 509 -30.34 25.62 -37.13
N GLU A 510 -31.63 25.77 -36.93
CA GLU A 510 -32.63 24.90 -37.56
C GLU A 510 -32.52 24.93 -39.09
N MET A 511 -32.33 26.10 -39.70
CA MET A 511 -32.16 26.25 -41.13
C MET A 511 -30.91 25.47 -41.63
N GLN A 512 -29.76 25.61 -40.95
CA GLN A 512 -28.56 24.86 -41.32
C GLN A 512 -28.73 23.35 -41.16
N LEU A 513 -29.43 22.89 -40.12
CA LEU A 513 -29.70 21.46 -39.92
C LEU A 513 -30.68 20.90 -40.94
N LYS A 514 -31.65 21.70 -41.36
CA LYS A 514 -32.57 21.35 -42.42
C LYS A 514 -31.85 21.12 -43.75
N ASP A 515 -30.94 22.02 -44.14
CA ASP A 515 -30.12 21.89 -45.34
C ASP A 515 -29.29 20.59 -45.32
N ARG A 516 -28.70 20.25 -44.18
CA ARG A 516 -27.99 18.98 -43.98
C ARG A 516 -28.91 17.78 -44.13
N TYR A 517 -30.08 17.84 -43.50
CA TYR A 517 -31.08 16.77 -43.56
C TYR A 517 -31.59 16.54 -44.99
N ASP A 518 -31.90 17.62 -45.68
CA ASP A 518 -32.40 17.55 -47.07
C ASP A 518 -31.33 17.00 -48.03
N ALA A 519 -30.06 17.36 -47.84
CA ALA A 519 -28.93 16.79 -48.58
C ALA A 519 -28.74 15.29 -48.30
N LEU A 520 -28.87 14.86 -47.03
CA LEU A 520 -28.80 13.44 -46.68
C LEU A 520 -29.94 12.64 -47.29
N VAL A 521 -31.16 13.16 -47.26
CA VAL A 521 -32.34 12.55 -47.91
C VAL A 521 -32.17 12.47 -49.41
N ALA A 522 -31.47 13.45 -50.03
CA ALA A 522 -31.12 13.42 -51.45
C ALA A 522 -30.03 12.42 -51.82
N GLY A 523 -29.50 11.67 -50.88
CA GLY A 523 -28.51 10.61 -51.10
C GLY A 523 -27.04 11.05 -50.92
N ASN A 524 -26.77 12.25 -50.39
CA ASN A 524 -25.43 12.69 -50.05
C ASN A 524 -25.06 12.25 -48.63
N GLU A 525 -24.57 11.01 -48.51
CA GLU A 525 -24.17 10.42 -47.21
C GLU A 525 -22.97 11.11 -46.58
N ASP A 526 -22.10 11.74 -47.37
CA ASP A 526 -20.87 12.41 -46.87
C ASP A 526 -21.14 13.78 -46.25
N VAL A 527 -22.34 14.34 -46.37
CA VAL A 527 -22.67 15.68 -45.85
C VAL A 527 -22.40 15.83 -44.37
N LEU A 528 -22.50 14.75 -43.60
CA LEU A 528 -22.20 14.77 -42.16
C LEU A 528 -20.71 14.58 -41.84
N ASN A 529 -19.89 14.04 -42.75
CA ASN A 529 -18.48 13.81 -42.49
C ASN A 529 -17.72 15.11 -42.23
N ASP A 530 -18.03 16.15 -43.03
CA ASP A 530 -17.40 17.48 -42.92
C ASP A 530 -18.28 18.52 -42.24
N ALA A 531 -19.44 18.15 -41.73
CA ALA A 531 -20.36 19.07 -41.09
C ALA A 531 -19.79 19.55 -39.74
N GLU A 532 -19.91 20.85 -39.48
CA GLU A 532 -19.53 21.49 -38.20
C GLU A 532 -20.53 21.09 -37.11
N LEU A 533 -20.08 21.08 -35.83
CA LEU A 533 -20.97 21.02 -34.69
C LEU A 533 -21.69 22.36 -34.51
N LEU A 534 -23.01 22.36 -34.45
CA LEU A 534 -23.81 23.54 -34.08
C LEU A 534 -24.20 23.46 -32.60
N MET A 535 -23.75 24.41 -31.80
CA MET A 535 -24.03 24.43 -30.39
C MET A 535 -24.74 25.73 -29.97
N LEU A 536 -25.84 25.61 -29.20
CA LEU A 536 -26.51 26.75 -28.58
C LEU A 536 -26.39 26.62 -27.04
N ALA A 537 -25.72 27.59 -26.40
CA ALA A 537 -25.59 27.66 -24.96
C ALA A 537 -26.45 28.78 -24.38
N ILE A 538 -27.37 28.46 -23.48
CA ILE A 538 -28.32 29.41 -22.88
C ILE A 538 -28.13 29.43 -21.35
N ASP A 539 -27.62 30.54 -20.82
CA ASP A 539 -27.59 30.87 -19.37
C ASP A 539 -28.56 32.01 -19.04
N ASN A 540 -29.71 31.98 -19.66
CA ASN A 540 -30.74 33.03 -19.50
C ASN A 540 -32.14 32.41 -19.53
N GLN A 541 -32.86 32.48 -18.40
CA GLN A 541 -34.21 31.91 -18.30
C GLN A 541 -35.22 32.63 -19.17
N ASP A 542 -35.09 33.96 -19.31
CA ASP A 542 -35.99 34.74 -20.16
C ASP A 542 -35.83 34.34 -21.64
N ALA A 543 -34.62 33.93 -22.05
CA ALA A 543 -34.39 33.43 -23.40
C ALA A 543 -35.12 32.10 -23.67
N LEU A 544 -35.17 31.19 -22.65
CA LEU A 544 -35.98 29.96 -22.76
C LEU A 544 -37.47 30.26 -22.88
N LEU A 545 -37.97 31.22 -22.12
CA LEU A 545 -39.34 31.66 -22.21
C LEU A 545 -39.64 32.34 -23.56
N ALA A 546 -38.73 33.16 -24.08
CA ALA A 546 -38.85 33.80 -25.39
C ALA A 546 -39.01 32.78 -26.52
N ILE A 547 -38.17 31.70 -26.50
CA ILE A 547 -38.30 30.59 -27.46
C ILE A 547 -39.67 29.91 -27.34
N CYS A 548 -40.11 29.62 -26.09
CA CYS A 548 -41.38 28.91 -25.87
C CYS A 548 -42.61 29.75 -26.25
N ASN A 549 -42.53 31.08 -26.11
CA ASN A 549 -43.62 31.99 -26.41
C ASN A 549 -43.69 32.39 -27.90
N ASN A 550 -42.65 32.09 -28.70
CA ASN A 550 -42.63 32.34 -30.13
C ASN A 550 -42.94 31.04 -30.89
N SER A 551 -44.04 30.97 -31.64
CA SER A 551 -44.49 29.77 -32.31
C SER A 551 -43.48 29.18 -33.27
N ASP A 552 -42.78 30.02 -34.05
CA ASP A 552 -41.81 29.57 -35.04
C ASP A 552 -40.52 29.08 -34.39
N ALA A 553 -40.04 29.75 -33.33
CA ALA A 553 -38.86 29.35 -32.56
C ALA A 553 -39.13 28.05 -31.80
N LEU A 554 -40.31 27.85 -31.26
CA LEU A 554 -40.70 26.61 -30.62
C LEU A 554 -40.80 25.46 -31.62
N ALA A 555 -41.32 25.74 -32.83
CA ALA A 555 -41.33 24.74 -33.92
C ALA A 555 -39.90 24.38 -34.33
N ALA A 556 -39.00 25.34 -34.52
CA ALA A 556 -37.60 25.13 -34.80
C ALA A 556 -36.92 24.29 -33.71
N TYR A 557 -37.13 24.62 -32.45
CA TYR A 557 -36.62 23.82 -31.32
C TYR A 557 -37.09 22.36 -31.38
N LYS A 558 -38.39 22.12 -31.61
CA LYS A 558 -38.96 20.76 -31.73
C LYS A 558 -38.36 19.97 -32.90
N ASN A 559 -38.14 20.64 -34.03
CA ASN A 559 -37.45 20.03 -35.16
C ASN A 559 -36.02 19.63 -34.82
N ILE A 560 -35.27 20.49 -34.14
CA ILE A 560 -33.89 20.25 -33.72
C ILE A 560 -33.79 19.03 -32.81
N ILE A 561 -34.54 18.98 -31.69
CA ILE A 561 -34.46 17.89 -30.73
C ILE A 561 -35.12 16.59 -31.19
N GLY A 562 -36.00 16.66 -32.18
CA GLY A 562 -36.71 15.52 -32.75
C GLY A 562 -36.09 15.04 -34.07
N ARG A 563 -36.42 15.73 -35.16
CA ARG A 563 -36.06 15.30 -36.54
C ARG A 563 -34.57 15.44 -36.82
N TYR A 564 -33.92 16.50 -36.33
CA TYR A 564 -32.53 16.84 -36.63
C TYR A 564 -31.52 16.49 -35.52
N LYS A 565 -31.93 15.74 -34.51
CA LYS A 565 -31.09 15.42 -33.34
C LYS A 565 -29.74 14.75 -33.69
N ASN A 566 -29.66 14.03 -34.82
CA ASN A 566 -28.44 13.33 -35.24
C ASN A 566 -27.64 14.13 -36.29
N MET A 567 -27.96 15.42 -36.53
CA MET A 567 -27.30 16.26 -37.52
C MET A 567 -26.15 17.09 -36.95
N LYS A 568 -25.47 16.60 -35.92
CA LYS A 568 -24.37 17.27 -35.17
C LYS A 568 -24.84 18.58 -34.55
N VAL A 569 -25.75 18.48 -33.59
CA VAL A 569 -26.28 19.62 -32.84
C VAL A 569 -26.32 19.33 -31.35
N CYS A 570 -26.00 20.35 -30.53
CA CYS A 570 -26.11 20.30 -29.07
C CYS A 570 -26.75 21.61 -28.55
N ILE A 571 -27.79 21.50 -27.75
CA ILE A 571 -28.37 22.61 -27.00
C ILE A 571 -28.04 22.44 -25.54
N THR A 572 -27.22 23.34 -24.96
CA THR A 572 -26.89 23.35 -23.55
C THR A 572 -27.68 24.45 -22.84
N VAL A 573 -28.31 24.09 -21.73
CA VAL A 573 -29.20 25.02 -21.01
C VAL A 573 -28.86 25.00 -19.52
N PHE A 574 -28.59 26.17 -18.94
CA PHE A 574 -28.47 26.30 -17.48
C PHE A 574 -29.87 26.38 -16.87
N VAL A 575 -30.11 25.56 -15.86
CA VAL A 575 -31.40 25.51 -15.16
C VAL A 575 -31.19 25.60 -13.65
N GLU A 576 -32.15 26.21 -12.99
CA GLU A 576 -32.21 26.21 -11.54
C GLU A 576 -32.61 24.83 -11.01
N ASN A 577 -32.03 24.44 -9.90
CA ASN A 577 -32.40 23.21 -9.22
C ASN A 577 -33.73 23.34 -8.47
N ALA A 578 -34.81 23.37 -9.22
CA ALA A 578 -36.17 23.52 -8.71
C ALA A 578 -37.12 22.50 -9.35
N ASN A 579 -38.21 22.17 -8.67
CA ASN A 579 -39.22 21.27 -9.23
C ASN A 579 -39.83 21.86 -10.52
N ILE A 580 -39.82 21.09 -11.59
CA ILE A 580 -40.42 21.45 -12.87
C ILE A 580 -41.84 20.86 -12.96
N PRO A 581 -42.89 21.68 -12.83
CA PRO A 581 -44.28 21.20 -12.84
C PRO A 581 -44.70 20.74 -14.25
N TYR A 582 -45.78 19.96 -14.34
CA TYR A 582 -46.34 19.52 -15.62
C TYR A 582 -46.89 20.68 -16.48
N SER A 583 -47.17 21.81 -15.87
CA SER A 583 -47.57 23.02 -16.56
C SER A 583 -46.41 23.90 -17.06
N ALA A 584 -45.17 23.51 -16.82
CA ALA A 584 -43.99 24.26 -17.24
C ALA A 584 -43.90 24.41 -18.75
N PRO A 585 -43.14 25.40 -19.29
CA PRO A 585 -42.84 25.51 -20.70
C PRO A 585 -42.23 24.25 -21.32
N GLU A 586 -42.44 24.05 -22.61
CA GLU A 586 -42.06 22.82 -23.33
C GLU A 586 -40.60 22.43 -23.14
N ILE A 587 -39.69 23.39 -23.26
CA ILE A 587 -38.23 23.14 -23.08
C ILE A 587 -37.96 22.61 -21.68
N MET A 588 -38.56 23.17 -20.65
CA MET A 588 -38.37 22.73 -19.27
C MET A 588 -38.90 21.31 -19.04
N LYS A 589 -40.06 20.96 -19.65
CA LYS A 589 -40.56 19.58 -19.60
C LYS A 589 -39.61 18.60 -20.26
N ASN A 590 -39.10 18.94 -21.44
CA ASN A 590 -38.13 18.09 -22.12
C ASN A 590 -36.85 17.88 -21.32
N ILE A 591 -36.33 18.90 -20.63
CA ILE A 591 -35.20 18.80 -19.70
C ILE A 591 -35.50 17.79 -18.60
N ARG A 592 -36.65 17.91 -17.90
CA ARG A 592 -37.04 16.97 -16.84
C ARG A 592 -37.16 15.53 -17.36
N ASP A 593 -37.81 15.36 -18.52
CA ASP A 593 -38.21 14.05 -19.04
C ASP A 593 -37.04 13.31 -19.72
N GLN A 594 -36.12 14.02 -20.38
CA GLN A 594 -34.92 13.43 -21.01
C GLN A 594 -33.80 13.08 -20.04
N ARG A 595 -33.78 13.68 -18.87
CA ARG A 595 -32.78 13.41 -17.80
C ARG A 595 -31.34 13.37 -18.31
N ASN A 596 -30.94 14.32 -19.13
CA ASN A 596 -29.57 14.49 -19.60
C ASN A 596 -28.95 15.72 -18.94
N PHE A 597 -28.17 15.50 -17.89
CA PHE A 597 -27.68 16.57 -17.02
C PHE A 597 -26.20 16.48 -16.75
N MET A 598 -25.56 17.65 -16.65
CA MET A 598 -24.36 17.84 -15.86
C MET A 598 -24.74 18.57 -14.57
N TYR A 599 -24.66 17.89 -13.42
CA TYR A 599 -25.18 18.36 -12.14
C TYR A 599 -24.07 18.61 -11.12
N PHE A 600 -24.01 19.83 -10.55
CA PHE A 600 -22.96 20.31 -9.66
C PHE A 600 -23.50 20.61 -8.25
N ASP A 601 -24.10 19.64 -7.61
CA ASP A 601 -24.53 19.67 -6.21
C ASP A 601 -24.71 18.23 -5.71
N ASP A 602 -24.90 18.06 -4.40
CA ASP A 602 -25.19 16.77 -3.82
C ASP A 602 -26.47 16.15 -4.42
N MET A 603 -26.42 14.85 -4.76
CA MET A 603 -27.57 14.16 -5.35
C MET A 603 -28.83 14.20 -4.45
N SER A 604 -28.65 14.32 -3.13
CA SER A 604 -29.74 14.51 -2.18
C SER A 604 -30.50 15.85 -2.34
N ASN A 605 -29.85 16.83 -2.96
CA ASN A 605 -30.43 18.16 -3.20
C ASN A 605 -31.19 18.26 -4.52
N MET A 606 -31.17 17.23 -5.39
CA MET A 606 -31.82 17.23 -6.69
C MET A 606 -33.34 17.41 -6.55
N LYS A 607 -33.89 18.47 -7.20
CA LYS A 607 -35.33 18.82 -7.18
C LYS A 607 -35.98 18.75 -8.56
N ILE A 608 -35.20 18.65 -9.63
CA ILE A 608 -35.70 18.69 -11.02
C ILE A 608 -36.48 17.42 -11.35
N PHE A 609 -36.02 16.27 -10.82
CA PHE A 609 -36.68 14.98 -10.98
C PHE A 609 -36.43 14.10 -9.75
N ASP A 610 -37.26 13.08 -9.55
CA ASP A 610 -37.11 12.13 -8.47
C ASP A 610 -35.89 11.22 -8.71
N VAL A 611 -34.90 11.29 -7.82
CA VAL A 611 -33.68 10.48 -7.91
C VAL A 611 -33.98 9.03 -7.45
N PRO A 612 -33.72 8.03 -8.30
CA PRO A 612 -33.86 6.63 -7.90
C PRO A 612 -33.02 6.29 -6.68
N LEU A 613 -33.56 5.45 -5.77
CA LEU A 613 -32.87 5.05 -4.54
C LEU A 613 -31.49 4.41 -4.80
N ALA A 614 -31.33 3.72 -5.92
CA ALA A 614 -30.05 3.15 -6.33
C ALA A 614 -28.97 4.22 -6.58
N MET A 615 -29.35 5.35 -7.23
CA MET A 615 -28.46 6.49 -7.43
C MET A 615 -28.10 7.17 -6.09
N SER A 616 -29.09 7.41 -5.21
CA SER A 616 -28.87 8.13 -3.96
C SER A 616 -27.99 7.38 -2.96
N ARG A 617 -28.01 6.05 -2.99
CA ARG A 617 -27.18 5.22 -2.10
C ARG A 617 -25.69 5.26 -2.42
N ASN A 618 -25.35 5.42 -3.70
CA ASN A 618 -23.94 5.39 -4.17
C ASN A 618 -23.20 6.72 -3.89
N PHE A 619 -23.90 7.83 -3.64
CA PHE A 619 -23.32 9.17 -3.53
C PHE A 619 -23.67 9.84 -2.20
N LYS A 620 -23.26 9.22 -1.09
CA LYS A 620 -23.54 9.72 0.27
C LYS A 620 -22.62 10.84 0.75
N LYS A 621 -21.42 10.96 0.14
CA LYS A 621 -20.45 12.00 0.53
C LYS A 621 -20.77 13.31 -0.18
N PRO A 622 -20.61 14.47 0.49
CA PRO A 622 -20.74 15.77 -0.15
C PRO A 622 -19.83 15.89 -1.37
N ILE A 623 -20.31 16.65 -2.36
CA ILE A 623 -19.52 16.93 -3.56
C ILE A 623 -18.50 18.03 -3.27
N GLU A 624 -17.27 17.84 -3.74
CA GLU A 624 -16.20 18.84 -3.64
C GLU A 624 -16.29 19.87 -4.77
N LEU A 625 -15.58 21.00 -4.61
CA LEU A 625 -15.48 22.00 -5.67
C LEU A 625 -14.79 21.41 -6.91
N GLY A 626 -15.42 21.55 -8.06
CA GLY A 626 -14.94 20.97 -9.32
C GLY A 626 -15.35 19.53 -9.55
N ASP A 627 -16.17 18.96 -8.69
CA ASP A 627 -16.85 17.70 -8.94
C ASP A 627 -18.22 17.93 -9.56
N GLY A 628 -18.69 16.98 -10.37
CA GLY A 628 -20.03 16.98 -10.93
C GLY A 628 -20.55 15.57 -11.16
N TYR A 629 -21.84 15.46 -11.39
CA TYR A 629 -22.47 14.21 -11.80
C TYR A 629 -22.97 14.37 -13.25
N TYR A 630 -22.52 13.47 -14.11
CA TYR A 630 -23.18 13.31 -15.41
C TYR A 630 -24.31 12.29 -15.27
N ILE A 631 -25.51 12.72 -15.63
CA ILE A 631 -26.74 11.93 -15.51
C ILE A 631 -27.33 11.80 -16.89
N LYS A 632 -27.56 10.58 -17.36
CA LYS A 632 -28.26 10.30 -18.60
C LYS A 632 -29.24 9.16 -18.36
N ASP A 633 -30.52 9.40 -18.61
CA ASP A 633 -31.60 8.45 -18.33
C ASP A 633 -31.62 8.02 -16.84
N ASN A 634 -31.18 6.81 -16.54
CA ASN A 634 -31.09 6.25 -15.19
C ASN A 634 -29.64 5.98 -14.75
N GLU A 635 -28.65 6.36 -15.55
CA GLU A 635 -27.23 6.22 -15.22
C GLU A 635 -26.70 7.52 -14.62
N CYS A 636 -25.80 7.39 -13.66
CA CYS A 636 -25.17 8.52 -12.99
C CYS A 636 -23.70 8.20 -12.73
N VAL A 637 -22.82 9.08 -13.22
CA VAL A 637 -21.37 8.97 -13.05
C VAL A 637 -20.85 10.19 -12.31
N LYS A 638 -20.10 9.98 -11.24
CA LYS A 638 -19.41 11.08 -10.52
C LYS A 638 -18.10 11.39 -11.25
N LEU A 639 -17.91 12.64 -11.62
CA LEU A 639 -16.76 13.12 -12.38
C LEU A 639 -15.98 14.17 -11.58
N LYS A 640 -14.67 14.08 -11.61
CA LYS A 640 -13.77 15.21 -11.34
C LYS A 640 -13.65 16.00 -12.64
N THR A 641 -14.15 17.25 -12.66
CA THR A 641 -14.10 18.07 -13.87
C THR A 641 -12.83 18.89 -13.98
N SER A 642 -12.48 19.29 -15.19
CA SER A 642 -11.27 20.07 -15.44
C SER A 642 -11.47 21.55 -15.12
N ILE A 643 -10.41 22.22 -14.70
CA ILE A 643 -10.38 23.66 -14.47
C ILE A 643 -10.04 24.37 -15.79
N CYS A 644 -10.89 25.30 -16.22
CA CYS A 644 -10.61 26.20 -17.32
C CYS A 644 -9.60 27.28 -16.86
N SER A 645 -8.41 27.33 -17.46
CA SER A 645 -7.33 28.25 -17.08
C SER A 645 -7.38 29.55 -17.91
N HIS A 646 -8.50 30.24 -17.95
CA HIS A 646 -8.46 31.63 -18.47
C HIS A 646 -7.89 32.57 -17.40
N LYS A 647 -6.87 33.35 -17.77
CA LYS A 647 -6.28 34.41 -16.94
C LYS A 647 -7.37 35.46 -16.60
N GLY A 648 -8.13 35.24 -15.55
CA GLY A 648 -9.18 36.16 -15.10
C GLY A 648 -10.24 35.54 -14.18
N ASP A 649 -10.35 34.21 -14.11
CA ASP A 649 -11.41 33.53 -13.37
C ASP A 649 -11.03 33.07 -11.94
N LEU A 650 -9.91 33.58 -11.38
CA LEU A 650 -9.48 33.32 -10.00
C LEU A 650 -9.83 34.51 -9.07
N SER A 651 -11.01 35.12 -9.22
CA SER A 651 -11.53 36.09 -8.25
C SER A 651 -12.92 35.70 -7.78
#